data_799332c11a0429d4fc1afd79a94dea9e
#
_entry.id   799332c11a0429d4fc1afd79a94dea9e
#
_cell.length_a   1.000
_cell.length_b   1.000
_cell.length_c   1.000
_cell.angle_alpha   90.00
_cell.angle_beta   90.00
_cell.angle_gamma   90.00
#
_symmetry.space_group_name_H-M   'P 1'
#
loop_
_entity.id
_entity.type
_entity.pdbx_description
1 polymer ?
#
loop_
_entity_poly.entity_id
_entity_poly.type
_entity_poly.pdbx_seq_one_letter_code
_entity_poly.pdbx_strand_id
1 'polypeptide(L)'
;MSEERDMPSIFICYSHQDKGWRDRLLKFLEPLNDEEKIVWSDLDIQPGDIWDEKIKDSLSQVTIAMVLVSQDLLNSRYVKNEELPRLLKRREEEGVLIIPIFLRHSTVKSVSFKYTNEEGIEQRFYLHQFQSPSNNSPSNPLCDLKKSEYEKVFVSVEDKLRSLIEESKKKQSEPSKKAVQPLTTSGLVDTQLPPVRRWQGRREELQELQTALGNDHLRLIEITAAGGYGKTALARKFTDQLTADWPVLWVNFNQPYPLAQFGRWLLEELKQNYDEKWNDGQLIDAISKGLTAKPCLLVLNNLETVLTAPVNLVYQQFLQKWLNTESSSKLLVTSREQLEFPVNLQDYYYSWPLKGLKEADAMRYVTEDHGLTGSDEELAQFVDKMGGHPLLMELVCSLMKDKFGKGVSVTESQNLGLNLFDVEGYHRDTETCVREVITASLARLSKEFRESLTRLSVLRESFDLGLAQGLIPAITDKNLRHFACLSLLQEFPPEYNVKQRQFQFLPLISMVVQDQANPEILRSAHQLALDYYLAHLPVPPWEYLEDLKEYLEAFHHAGELGEWQLAYDILNEDRGGEEKDKSVNSFLYFTGLSRKSIELYEILINNWIEDQKQTREFGIVLSLLGISYKNLGEYSKAITIHKQHYALSEKNKNSAGVASALGNLGICYFSQGDYQQAIKYHDQCLAIQSKISDYRGMAGTFGNLGICYRSIGKLNEAIDNHKRHFEISQKIDDLGGMASASLNIGNCYSDSGRYLQAIPYHQAGLIVKEILGDQQGLALAYNNLACCFRSLRQYKEAIFYNQKSLKIGEEIGNKQRISESLGNIGNCYADLGKYQEAIVKHQESLVLKEEMGDQRGIALELISLGACYSHLEQHETAVAFFEKSLELSQKNNYQRGIALSLHNLGNTYFELEKYIQAKDYINKSLAIAQGTGLQEIVMRCYFGLANIAYRISDIQVAYSHCQQALELCQELGIPLVKECLELLTQIQAKLEGD
;
A
#
# COMPACT_ATOMS: atom_id res chain seq x y z
N MET A 1 -41.22 -16.40 -11.07
CA MET A 1 -40.29 -16.80 -12.13
C MET A 1 -39.06 -17.27 -11.40
N SER A 2 -38.76 -18.58 -11.54
CA SER A 2 -37.73 -19.30 -10.82
C SER A 2 -36.33 -18.78 -11.22
N GLU A 3 -35.50 -18.48 -10.23
CA GLU A 3 -34.05 -18.28 -10.42
C GLU A 3 -33.45 -19.57 -11.00
N GLU A 4 -33.17 -19.58 -12.28
CA GLU A 4 -32.35 -20.61 -12.91
C GLU A 4 -30.92 -20.47 -12.38
N ARG A 5 -30.40 -21.55 -11.84
CA ARG A 5 -29.06 -21.67 -11.27
C ARG A 5 -28.00 -21.56 -12.38
N ASP A 6 -27.14 -20.55 -12.32
CA ASP A 6 -25.99 -20.40 -13.19
C ASP A 6 -24.90 -21.44 -12.86
N MET A 7 -25.07 -22.67 -13.38
CA MET A 7 -24.01 -23.67 -13.34
C MET A 7 -23.00 -23.40 -14.46
N PRO A 8 -21.69 -23.65 -14.25
CA PRO A 8 -20.68 -23.42 -15.28
C PRO A 8 -20.94 -24.31 -16.51
N SER A 9 -21.07 -23.68 -17.67
CA SER A 9 -21.30 -24.36 -18.96
C SER A 9 -19.97 -24.38 -19.74
N ILE A 10 -19.57 -25.60 -20.18
CA ILE A 10 -18.31 -25.85 -20.89
C ILE A 10 -18.63 -26.18 -22.35
N PHE A 11 -18.02 -25.44 -23.28
CA PHE A 11 -18.16 -25.68 -24.72
C PHE A 11 -16.84 -26.15 -25.33
N ILE A 12 -16.91 -27.19 -26.19
CA ILE A 12 -15.75 -27.75 -26.92
C ILE A 12 -15.81 -27.28 -28.37
N CYS A 13 -14.92 -26.34 -28.73
CA CYS A 13 -14.72 -25.85 -30.09
C CYS A 13 -13.65 -26.70 -30.79
N TYR A 14 -13.98 -27.31 -31.92
CA TYR A 14 -13.08 -28.22 -32.65
C TYR A 14 -13.41 -28.26 -34.13
N SER A 15 -12.49 -28.79 -34.97
CA SER A 15 -12.76 -29.12 -36.37
C SER A 15 -13.33 -30.55 -36.51
N HIS A 16 -14.29 -30.74 -37.39
CA HIS A 16 -14.83 -32.10 -37.69
C HIS A 16 -13.76 -33.15 -38.01
N GLN A 17 -12.61 -32.75 -38.55
CA GLN A 17 -11.46 -33.63 -38.77
C GLN A 17 -10.79 -34.09 -37.48
N ASP A 18 -11.02 -33.40 -36.36
CA ASP A 18 -10.44 -33.69 -35.06
C ASP A 18 -11.41 -34.44 -34.14
N LYS A 19 -12.53 -34.92 -34.65
CA LYS A 19 -13.57 -35.67 -33.93
C LYS A 19 -12.97 -36.75 -33.01
N GLY A 20 -11.97 -37.50 -33.48
CA GLY A 20 -11.32 -38.55 -32.69
C GLY A 20 -10.60 -38.04 -31.43
N TRP A 21 -10.09 -36.82 -31.44
CA TRP A 21 -9.50 -36.17 -30.25
C TRP A 21 -10.57 -35.66 -29.31
N ARG A 22 -11.62 -35.03 -29.83
CA ARG A 22 -12.79 -34.64 -29.04
C ARG A 22 -13.40 -35.82 -28.31
N ASP A 23 -13.67 -36.97 -28.99
CA ASP A 23 -14.27 -38.14 -28.40
C ASP A 23 -13.39 -38.79 -27.32
N ARG A 24 -12.06 -38.64 -27.42
CA ARG A 24 -11.14 -39.06 -26.38
C ARG A 24 -11.20 -38.13 -25.16
N LEU A 25 -11.21 -36.82 -25.38
CA LEU A 25 -11.32 -35.82 -24.31
C LEU A 25 -12.65 -35.98 -23.57
N LEU A 26 -13.77 -36.16 -24.28
CA LEU A 26 -15.09 -36.31 -23.65
C LEU A 26 -15.14 -37.50 -22.67
N LYS A 27 -14.41 -38.60 -22.93
CA LYS A 27 -14.32 -39.74 -22.00
C LYS A 27 -13.65 -39.38 -20.68
N PHE A 28 -12.74 -38.42 -20.64
CA PHE A 28 -12.11 -37.94 -19.43
C PHE A 28 -12.99 -36.92 -18.71
N LEU A 29 -13.90 -36.25 -19.45
CA LEU A 29 -14.82 -35.26 -18.90
C LEU A 29 -16.19 -35.85 -18.50
N GLU A 30 -16.44 -37.13 -18.81
CA GLU A 30 -17.69 -37.85 -18.48
C GLU A 30 -18.04 -37.77 -16.98
N PRO A 31 -17.07 -37.89 -16.03
CA PRO A 31 -17.35 -37.71 -14.60
C PRO A 31 -17.83 -36.30 -14.17
N LEU A 32 -17.64 -35.28 -15.00
CA LEU A 32 -18.14 -33.93 -14.74
C LEU A 32 -19.61 -33.76 -15.11
N ASN A 33 -20.20 -34.70 -15.86
CA ASN A 33 -21.59 -34.68 -16.32
C ASN A 33 -22.53 -35.55 -15.50
N ASP A 34 -22.09 -36.19 -14.40
CA ASP A 34 -22.84 -37.19 -13.64
C ASP A 34 -24.08 -36.63 -12.93
N GLU A 35 -24.15 -35.35 -12.62
CA GLU A 35 -25.29 -34.74 -11.95
C GLU A 35 -26.12 -33.80 -12.84
N GLU A 36 -25.48 -33.09 -13.77
CA GLU A 36 -26.11 -32.19 -14.75
C GLU A 36 -25.22 -32.09 -16.00
N LYS A 37 -25.82 -31.86 -17.18
CA LYS A 37 -25.05 -31.75 -18.44
C LYS A 37 -24.32 -30.42 -18.52
N ILE A 38 -23.05 -30.44 -18.13
CA ILE A 38 -22.20 -29.23 -18.03
C ILE A 38 -21.35 -29.05 -19.31
N VAL A 39 -21.00 -30.16 -20.01
CA VAL A 39 -20.14 -30.13 -21.19
C VAL A 39 -20.93 -30.24 -22.47
N TRP A 40 -20.77 -29.28 -23.37
CA TRP A 40 -21.49 -29.18 -24.65
C TRP A 40 -20.54 -29.25 -25.83
N SER A 41 -21.02 -29.83 -26.95
CA SER A 41 -20.37 -29.81 -28.25
C SER A 41 -21.45 -29.85 -29.36
N ASP A 42 -21.04 -29.77 -30.63
CA ASP A 42 -21.96 -29.83 -31.77
C ASP A 42 -22.78 -31.15 -31.86
N LEU A 43 -22.38 -32.23 -31.14
CA LEU A 43 -23.15 -33.48 -31.00
C LEU A 43 -24.44 -33.31 -30.20
N ASP A 44 -24.57 -32.26 -29.43
CA ASP A 44 -25.73 -31.97 -28.58
C ASP A 44 -26.88 -31.35 -29.37
N ILE A 45 -26.68 -31.10 -30.68
CA ILE A 45 -27.69 -30.58 -31.59
C ILE A 45 -28.55 -31.73 -32.07
N GLN A 46 -29.86 -31.65 -31.82
CA GLN A 46 -30.81 -32.68 -32.20
C GLN A 46 -31.16 -32.60 -33.70
N PRO A 47 -31.51 -33.76 -34.39
CA PRO A 47 -32.02 -33.72 -35.74
C PRO A 47 -33.34 -32.88 -35.84
N GLY A 48 -33.29 -31.79 -36.60
CA GLY A 48 -34.40 -30.84 -36.77
C GLY A 48 -34.15 -29.46 -36.19
N ASP A 49 -33.11 -29.30 -35.38
CA ASP A 49 -32.68 -27.99 -34.91
C ASP A 49 -32.02 -27.20 -36.06
N ILE A 50 -32.18 -25.87 -36.05
CA ILE A 50 -31.41 -24.97 -36.93
C ILE A 50 -30.00 -24.92 -36.33
N TRP A 51 -29.04 -25.58 -36.97
CA TRP A 51 -27.69 -25.80 -36.45
C TRP A 51 -26.97 -24.49 -36.01
N ASP A 52 -27.07 -23.43 -36.84
CA ASP A 52 -26.43 -22.14 -36.56
C ASP A 52 -27.08 -21.41 -35.37
N GLU A 53 -28.39 -21.48 -35.19
CA GLU A 53 -29.07 -20.83 -34.04
C GLU A 53 -28.75 -21.57 -32.74
N LYS A 54 -28.72 -22.91 -32.75
CA LYS A 54 -28.46 -23.70 -31.56
C LYS A 54 -27.04 -23.53 -31.03
N ILE A 55 -26.05 -23.42 -31.95
CA ILE A 55 -24.67 -23.12 -31.56
C ILE A 55 -24.57 -21.69 -30.99
N LYS A 56 -25.28 -20.71 -31.59
CA LYS A 56 -25.32 -19.33 -31.09
C LYS A 56 -25.92 -19.27 -29.69
N ASP A 57 -26.99 -19.98 -29.43
CA ASP A 57 -27.63 -20.07 -28.11
C ASP A 57 -26.69 -20.73 -27.09
N SER A 58 -26.07 -21.87 -27.45
CA SER A 58 -25.09 -22.54 -26.59
C SER A 58 -23.90 -21.65 -26.27
N LEU A 59 -23.36 -20.94 -27.24
CA LEU A 59 -22.25 -19.99 -27.05
C LEU A 59 -22.65 -18.81 -26.16
N SER A 60 -23.95 -18.47 -26.08
CA SER A 60 -24.43 -17.39 -25.19
C SER A 60 -24.41 -17.75 -23.71
N GLN A 61 -24.35 -19.04 -23.38
CA GLN A 61 -24.40 -19.55 -22.00
C GLN A 61 -23.03 -20.11 -21.51
N VAL A 62 -22.01 -20.13 -22.38
CA VAL A 62 -20.71 -20.71 -22.06
C VAL A 62 -19.93 -19.86 -21.06
N THR A 63 -19.41 -20.50 -20.02
CA THR A 63 -18.47 -19.88 -19.07
C THR A 63 -17.02 -20.34 -19.31
N ILE A 64 -16.84 -21.54 -19.88
CA ILE A 64 -15.53 -22.09 -20.21
C ILE A 64 -15.56 -22.64 -21.63
N ALA A 65 -14.63 -22.24 -22.49
CA ALA A 65 -14.46 -22.73 -23.85
C ALA A 65 -13.14 -23.49 -23.99
N MET A 66 -13.21 -24.78 -24.35
CA MET A 66 -12.03 -25.55 -24.73
C MET A 66 -11.87 -25.56 -26.24
N VAL A 67 -10.72 -25.14 -26.73
CA VAL A 67 -10.43 -25.01 -28.16
C VAL A 67 -9.40 -26.08 -28.58
N LEU A 68 -9.81 -27.08 -29.34
CA LEU A 68 -8.93 -28.13 -29.85
C LEU A 68 -8.17 -27.65 -31.09
N VAL A 69 -6.95 -27.14 -30.87
CA VAL A 69 -6.18 -26.43 -31.87
C VAL A 69 -5.46 -27.39 -32.84
N SER A 70 -5.86 -27.36 -34.11
CA SER A 70 -5.19 -28.02 -35.22
C SER A 70 -5.14 -27.11 -36.45
N GLN A 71 -4.42 -27.51 -37.50
CA GLN A 71 -4.44 -26.75 -38.75
C GLN A 71 -5.84 -26.76 -39.40
N ASP A 72 -6.58 -27.85 -39.23
CA ASP A 72 -7.95 -27.98 -39.75
C ASP A 72 -8.91 -27.03 -39.05
N LEU A 73 -8.79 -26.87 -37.72
CA LEU A 73 -9.54 -25.84 -36.96
C LEU A 73 -9.21 -24.42 -37.48
N LEU A 74 -7.92 -24.11 -37.65
CA LEU A 74 -7.46 -22.79 -38.11
C LEU A 74 -7.92 -22.46 -39.55
N ASN A 75 -8.20 -23.49 -40.35
CA ASN A 75 -8.73 -23.35 -41.70
C ASN A 75 -10.27 -23.33 -41.76
N SER A 76 -10.97 -23.71 -40.71
CA SER A 76 -12.43 -23.69 -40.65
C SER A 76 -12.95 -22.26 -40.74
N ARG A 77 -13.73 -21.96 -41.78
CA ARG A 77 -14.35 -20.66 -41.98
C ARG A 77 -15.37 -20.34 -40.88
N TYR A 78 -16.13 -21.33 -40.44
CA TYR A 78 -17.15 -21.17 -39.41
C TYR A 78 -16.53 -20.86 -38.06
N VAL A 79 -15.57 -21.69 -37.62
CA VAL A 79 -14.83 -21.44 -36.36
C VAL A 79 -14.14 -20.07 -36.37
N LYS A 80 -13.52 -19.70 -37.50
CA LYS A 80 -12.75 -18.46 -37.62
C LYS A 80 -13.65 -17.23 -37.67
N ASN A 81 -14.83 -17.30 -38.25
CA ASN A 81 -15.65 -16.12 -38.46
C ASN A 81 -16.84 -16.02 -37.50
N GLU A 82 -17.25 -17.13 -36.86
CA GLU A 82 -18.45 -17.17 -36.02
C GLU A 82 -18.14 -17.57 -34.57
N GLU A 83 -17.59 -18.81 -34.35
CA GLU A 83 -17.45 -19.33 -32.99
C GLU A 83 -16.39 -18.60 -32.18
N LEU A 84 -15.15 -18.58 -32.64
CA LEU A 84 -14.03 -17.95 -31.90
C LEU A 84 -14.19 -16.46 -31.70
N PRO A 85 -14.62 -15.63 -32.67
CA PRO A 85 -14.87 -14.22 -32.45
C PRO A 85 -15.90 -13.96 -31.35
N ARG A 86 -16.97 -14.77 -31.25
CA ARG A 86 -17.99 -14.63 -30.19
C ARG A 86 -17.45 -15.02 -28.83
N LEU A 87 -16.69 -16.12 -28.73
CA LEU A 87 -16.04 -16.55 -27.50
C LEU A 87 -15.00 -15.51 -27.01
N LEU A 88 -14.24 -14.95 -27.93
CA LEU A 88 -13.26 -13.90 -27.64
C LEU A 88 -13.94 -12.61 -27.15
N LYS A 89 -15.05 -12.23 -27.78
CA LYS A 89 -15.84 -11.08 -27.32
C LYS A 89 -16.37 -11.30 -25.91
N ARG A 90 -17.01 -12.43 -25.65
CA ARG A 90 -17.53 -12.77 -24.31
C ARG A 90 -16.43 -12.97 -23.26
N ARG A 91 -15.23 -13.37 -23.67
CA ARG A 91 -14.09 -13.40 -22.75
C ARG A 91 -13.76 -12.00 -22.20
N GLU A 92 -13.77 -10.98 -23.03
CA GLU A 92 -13.51 -9.59 -22.59
C GLU A 92 -14.68 -8.97 -21.85
N GLU A 93 -15.89 -9.19 -22.31
CA GLU A 93 -17.09 -8.56 -21.74
C GLU A 93 -17.64 -9.30 -20.51
N GLU A 94 -17.54 -10.62 -20.47
CA GLU A 94 -18.17 -11.48 -19.45
C GLU A 94 -17.19 -12.39 -18.71
N GLY A 95 -15.90 -12.39 -19.08
CA GLY A 95 -14.87 -13.18 -18.42
C GLY A 95 -14.85 -14.67 -18.78
N VAL A 96 -15.38 -15.09 -19.93
CA VAL A 96 -15.34 -16.48 -20.41
C VAL A 96 -13.90 -17.00 -20.47
N LEU A 97 -13.61 -18.14 -19.83
CA LEU A 97 -12.29 -18.74 -19.82
C LEU A 97 -12.06 -19.55 -21.11
N ILE A 98 -11.00 -19.24 -21.86
CA ILE A 98 -10.60 -19.99 -23.07
C ILE A 98 -9.38 -20.85 -22.79
N ILE A 99 -9.49 -22.17 -22.97
CA ILE A 99 -8.41 -23.16 -22.76
C ILE A 99 -8.05 -23.79 -24.10
N PRO A 100 -6.91 -23.41 -24.74
CA PRO A 100 -6.47 -24.09 -25.98
C PRO A 100 -5.79 -25.41 -25.67
N ILE A 101 -6.10 -26.44 -26.46
CA ILE A 101 -5.46 -27.76 -26.43
C ILE A 101 -4.86 -28.01 -27.82
N PHE A 102 -3.54 -28.01 -27.91
CA PHE A 102 -2.84 -28.18 -29.19
C PHE A 102 -2.77 -29.66 -29.58
N LEU A 103 -3.50 -30.03 -30.63
CA LEU A 103 -3.62 -31.40 -31.10
C LEU A 103 -2.49 -31.82 -32.03
N ARG A 104 -2.11 -30.92 -32.95
CA ARG A 104 -1.09 -31.14 -34.00
C ARG A 104 -0.30 -29.87 -34.25
N HIS A 105 0.86 -30.01 -34.87
CA HIS A 105 1.61 -28.86 -35.38
C HIS A 105 0.74 -28.01 -36.31
N SER A 106 0.75 -26.71 -36.11
CA SER A 106 -0.11 -25.77 -36.82
C SER A 106 0.51 -24.40 -36.91
N THR A 107 0.00 -23.57 -37.82
CA THR A 107 0.43 -22.18 -38.01
C THR A 107 -0.21 -21.22 -36.99
N VAL A 108 -0.58 -21.72 -35.81
CA VAL A 108 -1.30 -20.97 -34.78
C VAL A 108 -0.63 -19.64 -34.39
N LYS A 109 0.71 -19.55 -34.43
CA LYS A 109 1.45 -18.33 -34.15
C LYS A 109 1.26 -17.23 -35.18
N SER A 110 0.89 -17.58 -36.44
CA SER A 110 0.69 -16.64 -37.55
C SER A 110 -0.78 -16.39 -37.87
N VAL A 111 -1.73 -17.12 -37.27
CA VAL A 111 -3.17 -16.95 -37.49
C VAL A 111 -3.79 -16.14 -36.37
N SER A 112 -4.32 -14.99 -36.71
CA SER A 112 -5.08 -14.14 -35.80
C SER A 112 -6.59 -14.29 -36.01
N PHE A 113 -7.33 -14.19 -34.92
CA PHE A 113 -8.79 -14.11 -34.89
C PHE A 113 -9.20 -12.69 -34.56
N LYS A 114 -10.30 -12.22 -35.13
CA LYS A 114 -10.75 -10.84 -35.04
C LYS A 114 -12.19 -10.79 -34.58
N TYR A 115 -12.51 -9.84 -33.73
CA TYR A 115 -13.88 -9.41 -33.45
C TYR A 115 -13.92 -7.89 -33.30
N THR A 116 -15.12 -7.31 -33.42
CA THR A 116 -15.36 -5.89 -33.26
C THR A 116 -16.03 -5.70 -31.89
N ASN A 117 -15.43 -4.88 -31.03
CA ASN A 117 -16.00 -4.56 -29.71
C ASN A 117 -17.17 -3.56 -29.84
N GLU A 118 -17.82 -3.22 -28.73
CA GLU A 118 -18.96 -2.30 -28.69
C GLU A 118 -18.64 -0.90 -29.20
N GLU A 119 -17.38 -0.51 -29.17
CA GLU A 119 -16.90 0.78 -29.68
C GLU A 119 -16.61 0.78 -31.19
N GLY A 120 -16.83 -0.34 -31.87
CA GLY A 120 -16.58 -0.50 -33.30
C GLY A 120 -15.10 -0.75 -33.66
N ILE A 121 -14.24 -1.08 -32.68
CA ILE A 121 -12.80 -1.31 -32.88
C ILE A 121 -12.55 -2.79 -33.15
N GLU A 122 -11.81 -3.09 -34.24
CA GLU A 122 -11.40 -4.46 -34.56
C GLU A 122 -10.25 -4.92 -33.65
N GLN A 123 -10.50 -5.92 -32.83
CA GLN A 123 -9.51 -6.56 -31.94
C GLN A 123 -8.95 -7.83 -32.59
N ARG A 124 -7.67 -8.14 -32.34
CA ARG A 124 -6.97 -9.33 -32.88
C ARG A 124 -6.36 -10.17 -31.80
N PHE A 125 -6.60 -11.47 -31.83
CA PHE A 125 -6.10 -12.44 -30.86
C PHE A 125 -5.41 -13.61 -31.55
N TYR A 126 -4.49 -14.23 -30.78
CA TYR A 126 -3.78 -15.44 -31.18
C TYR A 126 -3.99 -16.53 -30.12
N LEU A 127 -4.43 -17.73 -30.51
CA LEU A 127 -4.72 -18.82 -29.56
C LEU A 127 -3.50 -19.26 -28.73
N HIS A 128 -2.28 -19.08 -29.23
CA HIS A 128 -1.06 -19.40 -28.48
C HIS A 128 -0.77 -18.44 -27.31
N GLN A 129 -1.49 -17.31 -27.19
CA GLN A 129 -1.38 -16.34 -26.09
C GLN A 129 -2.20 -16.77 -24.86
N PHE A 130 -3.07 -17.77 -25.00
CA PHE A 130 -3.87 -18.26 -23.87
C PHE A 130 -3.18 -19.41 -23.16
N GLN A 131 -3.42 -19.52 -21.85
CA GLN A 131 -2.81 -20.56 -21.03
C GLN A 131 -3.35 -21.95 -21.43
N SER A 132 -2.47 -22.82 -21.88
CA SER A 132 -2.75 -24.22 -22.21
C SER A 132 -2.47 -25.13 -21.00
N PRO A 133 -3.01 -26.35 -20.96
CA PRO A 133 -2.66 -27.37 -19.96
C PRO A 133 -1.17 -27.66 -19.91
N SER A 134 -0.66 -28.08 -18.76
CA SER A 134 0.75 -28.44 -18.58
C SER A 134 1.23 -29.47 -19.61
N ASN A 135 2.43 -29.29 -20.13
CA ASN A 135 3.04 -30.13 -21.19
C ASN A 135 2.32 -30.12 -22.53
N ASN A 136 1.40 -29.20 -22.81
CA ASN A 136 0.78 -29.04 -24.12
C ASN A 136 0.99 -27.61 -24.64
N SER A 137 1.61 -27.46 -25.79
CA SER A 137 1.92 -26.16 -26.41
C SER A 137 1.99 -26.32 -27.95
N PRO A 138 2.06 -25.22 -28.73
CA PRO A 138 2.25 -25.25 -30.17
C PRO A 138 3.51 -26.00 -30.59
N SER A 139 4.54 -26.06 -29.77
CA SER A 139 5.81 -26.77 -29.99
C SER A 139 5.82 -28.18 -29.43
N ASN A 140 4.84 -28.55 -28.61
CA ASN A 140 4.66 -29.89 -28.04
C ASN A 140 3.17 -30.31 -28.09
N PRO A 141 2.61 -30.55 -29.30
CA PRO A 141 1.21 -30.91 -29.46
C PRO A 141 0.94 -32.37 -29.05
N LEU A 142 -0.34 -32.72 -28.83
CA LEU A 142 -0.74 -34.04 -28.36
C LEU A 142 -0.33 -35.18 -29.32
N CYS A 143 -0.24 -34.90 -30.61
CA CYS A 143 0.15 -35.94 -31.61
C CYS A 143 1.59 -36.44 -31.43
N ASP A 144 2.46 -35.68 -30.81
CA ASP A 144 3.87 -36.03 -30.58
C ASP A 144 4.07 -36.78 -29.25
N LEU A 145 3.04 -36.83 -28.39
CA LEU A 145 3.08 -37.46 -27.09
C LEU A 145 2.68 -38.95 -27.18
N LYS A 146 3.28 -39.78 -26.34
CA LYS A 146 2.84 -41.15 -26.12
C LYS A 146 1.47 -41.18 -25.47
N LYS A 147 0.75 -42.27 -25.58
CA LYS A 147 -0.60 -42.44 -25.03
C LYS A 147 -0.67 -42.07 -23.54
N SER A 148 0.28 -42.54 -22.73
CA SER A 148 0.34 -42.25 -21.29
C SER A 148 0.65 -40.77 -20.97
N GLU A 149 1.21 -40.05 -21.92
CA GLU A 149 1.57 -38.64 -21.74
C GLU A 149 0.41 -37.69 -22.10
N TYR A 150 -0.28 -37.95 -23.25
CA TYR A 150 -1.45 -37.15 -23.59
C TYR A 150 -2.66 -37.43 -22.67
N GLU A 151 -2.76 -38.65 -22.13
CA GLU A 151 -3.76 -38.96 -21.09
C GLU A 151 -3.54 -38.14 -19.81
N LYS A 152 -2.29 -37.90 -19.42
CA LYS A 152 -1.97 -37.00 -18.33
C LYS A 152 -2.39 -35.55 -18.61
N VAL A 153 -2.31 -35.09 -19.85
CA VAL A 153 -2.80 -33.76 -20.24
C VAL A 153 -4.32 -33.70 -20.04
N PHE A 154 -5.05 -34.74 -20.45
CA PHE A 154 -6.51 -34.81 -20.28
C PHE A 154 -6.92 -34.86 -18.80
N VAL A 155 -6.21 -35.61 -17.96
CA VAL A 155 -6.42 -35.62 -16.50
C VAL A 155 -6.19 -34.23 -15.93
N SER A 156 -5.11 -33.56 -16.32
CA SER A 156 -4.83 -32.17 -15.89
C SER A 156 -5.92 -31.19 -16.33
N VAL A 157 -6.56 -31.40 -17.47
CA VAL A 157 -7.72 -30.59 -17.91
C VAL A 157 -8.92 -30.86 -17.01
N GLU A 158 -9.22 -32.12 -16.74
CA GLU A 158 -10.34 -32.55 -15.87
C GLU A 158 -10.17 -31.98 -14.47
N ASP A 159 -8.99 -32.16 -13.87
CA ASP A 159 -8.67 -31.63 -12.52
C ASP A 159 -8.87 -30.09 -12.43
N LYS A 160 -8.40 -29.37 -13.45
CA LYS A 160 -8.58 -27.91 -13.52
C LYS A 160 -10.03 -27.51 -13.66
N LEU A 161 -10.81 -28.24 -14.49
CA LEU A 161 -12.23 -27.97 -14.64
C LEU A 161 -13.00 -28.29 -13.36
N ARG A 162 -12.66 -29.40 -12.69
CA ARG A 162 -13.26 -29.79 -11.39
C ARG A 162 -13.02 -28.72 -10.33
N SER A 163 -11.79 -28.23 -10.22
CA SER A 163 -11.45 -27.12 -9.32
C SER A 163 -12.29 -25.86 -9.61
N LEU A 164 -12.43 -25.46 -10.87
CA LEU A 164 -13.24 -24.31 -11.28
C LEU A 164 -14.75 -24.49 -11.00
N ILE A 165 -15.27 -25.72 -11.19
CA ILE A 165 -16.66 -26.06 -10.86
C ILE A 165 -16.88 -26.00 -9.34
N GLU A 166 -15.95 -26.54 -8.55
CA GLU A 166 -16.01 -26.50 -7.09
C GLU A 166 -15.92 -25.07 -6.55
N GLU A 167 -15.05 -24.24 -7.14
CA GLU A 167 -14.99 -22.80 -6.81
C GLU A 167 -16.29 -22.07 -7.13
N SER A 168 -16.94 -22.41 -8.27
CA SER A 168 -18.25 -21.85 -8.62
C SER A 168 -19.34 -22.32 -7.65
N LYS A 169 -19.34 -23.61 -7.27
CA LYS A 169 -20.28 -24.16 -6.26
C LYS A 169 -20.08 -23.53 -4.87
N LYS A 170 -18.84 -23.25 -4.47
CA LYS A 170 -18.55 -22.53 -3.20
C LYS A 170 -19.02 -21.09 -3.22
N LYS A 171 -18.92 -20.40 -4.36
CA LYS A 171 -19.42 -19.01 -4.52
C LYS A 171 -20.96 -18.91 -4.47
N GLN A 172 -21.69 -20.00 -4.72
CA GLN A 172 -23.16 -20.03 -4.69
C GLN A 172 -23.76 -20.31 -3.30
N SER A 173 -22.96 -20.78 -2.34
CA SER A 173 -23.42 -21.05 -0.96
C SER A 173 -23.35 -19.84 -0.03
N GLU A 174 -22.91 -18.67 -0.50
CA GLU A 174 -22.92 -17.41 0.25
C GLU A 174 -23.95 -16.44 -0.33
N PRO A 175 -24.74 -15.75 0.52
CA PRO A 175 -25.72 -14.77 0.04
C PRO A 175 -25.00 -13.59 -0.61
N SER A 176 -25.41 -13.30 -1.83
CA SER A 176 -24.89 -12.24 -2.70
C SER A 176 -24.70 -10.90 -1.98
N LYS A 177 -23.46 -10.57 -1.65
CA LYS A 177 -22.99 -9.20 -1.58
C LYS A 177 -21.87 -9.07 -2.61
N LYS A 178 -22.19 -8.48 -3.75
CA LYS A 178 -21.18 -7.89 -4.64
C LYS A 178 -20.51 -6.75 -3.87
N ALA A 179 -19.42 -7.07 -3.21
CA ALA A 179 -18.40 -6.11 -2.80
C ALA A 179 -17.10 -6.59 -3.45
N VAL A 180 -16.54 -5.74 -4.29
CA VAL A 180 -15.11 -5.82 -4.63
C VAL A 180 -14.40 -5.96 -3.30
N GLN A 181 -13.74 -7.10 -3.05
CA GLN A 181 -12.89 -7.23 -1.87
C GLN A 181 -11.74 -6.24 -2.03
N PRO A 182 -11.59 -5.27 -1.15
CA PRO A 182 -10.35 -4.54 -1.03
C PRO A 182 -9.30 -5.53 -0.52
N LEU A 183 -8.08 -5.39 -1.00
CA LEU A 183 -6.87 -5.91 -0.40
C LEU A 183 -6.88 -5.55 1.09
N THR A 184 -7.17 -6.50 1.97
CA THR A 184 -7.26 -6.23 3.40
C THR A 184 -5.88 -6.40 4.01
N THR A 185 -5.26 -5.30 4.45
CA THR A 185 -4.11 -5.28 5.37
C THR A 185 -4.56 -5.56 6.82
N SER A 186 -5.62 -6.33 7.01
CA SER A 186 -6.33 -6.48 8.28
C SER A 186 -5.60 -7.26 9.38
N GLY A 187 -4.40 -7.77 9.14
CA GLY A 187 -3.65 -8.57 10.12
C GLY A 187 -2.67 -7.81 11.01
N LEU A 188 -2.32 -6.55 10.67
CA LEU A 188 -1.31 -5.79 11.40
C LEU A 188 -1.84 -4.94 12.54
N VAL A 189 -3.13 -4.64 12.53
CA VAL A 189 -3.81 -3.87 13.57
C VAL A 189 -4.84 -4.78 14.20
N ASP A 190 -4.76 -4.96 15.52
CA ASP A 190 -5.73 -5.79 16.22
C ASP A 190 -7.11 -5.11 16.20
N THR A 191 -7.98 -5.66 15.39
CA THR A 191 -9.37 -5.21 15.20
C THR A 191 -10.37 -6.18 15.84
N GLN A 192 -9.91 -7.21 16.54
CA GLN A 192 -10.79 -8.18 17.18
C GLN A 192 -11.66 -7.50 18.23
N LEU A 193 -12.95 -7.74 18.14
CA LEU A 193 -13.87 -7.20 19.09
C LEU A 193 -13.74 -7.97 20.41
N PRO A 194 -13.40 -7.29 21.53
CA PRO A 194 -13.17 -7.96 22.80
C PRO A 194 -14.47 -8.62 23.29
N PRO A 195 -14.40 -9.88 23.79
CA PRO A 195 -15.57 -10.55 24.31
C PRO A 195 -16.03 -9.93 25.62
N VAL A 196 -17.34 -9.70 25.75
CA VAL A 196 -17.98 -9.31 27.01
C VAL A 196 -18.71 -10.52 27.56
N ARG A 197 -18.05 -11.24 28.48
CA ARG A 197 -18.61 -12.51 29.04
C ARG A 197 -19.65 -12.29 30.10
N ARG A 198 -19.49 -11.26 30.95
CA ARG A 198 -20.38 -10.94 32.05
C ARG A 198 -20.63 -9.45 32.06
N TRP A 199 -21.88 -9.07 32.17
CA TRP A 199 -22.26 -7.67 32.10
C TRP A 199 -23.36 -7.35 33.10
N GLN A 200 -23.05 -6.44 34.02
CA GLN A 200 -24.04 -5.94 35.00
C GLN A 200 -24.00 -4.41 35.03
N GLY A 201 -25.20 -3.80 35.10
CA GLY A 201 -25.34 -2.38 35.31
C GLY A 201 -24.89 -1.49 34.16
N ARG A 202 -24.23 -0.41 34.49
CA ARG A 202 -23.66 0.59 33.54
C ARG A 202 -24.72 1.27 32.65
N ARG A 203 -25.98 1.33 33.07
CA ARG A 203 -27.08 1.92 32.25
C ARG A 203 -26.93 3.40 32.09
N GLU A 204 -26.56 4.12 33.14
CA GLU A 204 -26.35 5.56 33.10
C GLU A 204 -25.15 5.90 32.20
N GLU A 205 -24.07 5.14 32.33
CA GLU A 205 -22.88 5.29 31.53
C GLU A 205 -23.15 5.07 30.03
N LEU A 206 -23.94 4.05 29.68
CA LEU A 206 -24.35 3.83 28.28
C LEU A 206 -25.22 4.98 27.76
N GLN A 207 -26.12 5.53 28.61
CA GLN A 207 -26.98 6.66 28.25
C GLN A 207 -26.18 7.95 28.07
N GLU A 208 -25.18 8.19 28.91
CA GLU A 208 -24.28 9.34 28.75
C GLU A 208 -23.45 9.25 27.49
N LEU A 209 -22.90 8.07 27.16
CA LEU A 209 -22.18 7.85 25.91
C LEU A 209 -23.11 8.08 24.69
N GLN A 210 -24.36 7.62 24.79
CA GLN A 210 -25.36 7.89 23.73
C GLN A 210 -25.65 9.39 23.56
N THR A 211 -25.73 10.11 24.67
CA THR A 211 -25.92 11.57 24.67
C THR A 211 -24.71 12.30 24.08
N ALA A 212 -23.49 11.88 24.48
CA ALA A 212 -22.25 12.43 23.93
C ALA A 212 -22.09 12.12 22.43
N LEU A 213 -22.50 10.92 21.98
CA LEU A 213 -22.49 10.58 20.55
C LEU A 213 -23.45 11.47 19.75
N GLY A 214 -24.62 11.80 20.32
CA GLY A 214 -25.62 12.68 19.70
C GLY A 214 -25.26 14.17 19.72
N ASN A 215 -24.20 14.59 20.39
CA ASN A 215 -23.78 15.99 20.46
C ASN A 215 -22.89 16.36 19.26
N ASP A 216 -23.40 17.17 18.34
CA ASP A 216 -22.71 17.57 17.11
C ASP A 216 -21.41 18.34 17.32
N HIS A 217 -21.23 18.99 18.48
CA HIS A 217 -20.00 19.72 18.79
C HIS A 217 -18.87 18.80 19.23
N LEU A 218 -19.16 17.67 19.86
CA LEU A 218 -18.13 16.73 20.32
C LEU A 218 -17.57 15.93 19.16
N ARG A 219 -16.25 15.80 19.10
CA ARG A 219 -15.49 15.04 18.10
C ARG A 219 -14.74 13.86 18.69
N LEU A 220 -14.39 13.96 19.99
CA LEU A 220 -13.71 12.92 20.73
C LEU A 220 -14.37 12.70 22.08
N ILE A 221 -14.71 11.45 22.36
CA ILE A 221 -15.24 10.96 23.62
C ILE A 221 -14.20 10.03 24.23
N GLU A 222 -13.77 10.31 25.44
CA GLU A 222 -12.77 9.51 26.14
C GLU A 222 -13.37 8.85 27.36
N ILE A 223 -13.08 7.54 27.55
CA ILE A 223 -13.36 6.78 28.77
C ILE A 223 -12.03 6.56 29.47
N THR A 224 -11.82 7.24 30.62
CA THR A 224 -10.60 7.10 31.40
C THR A 224 -10.85 6.28 32.65
N ALA A 225 -9.96 5.38 32.99
CA ALA A 225 -9.84 4.71 34.28
C ALA A 225 -8.56 3.90 34.35
N ALA A 226 -8.11 3.54 35.52
CA ALA A 226 -7.06 2.54 35.72
C ALA A 226 -7.40 1.17 35.08
N GLY A 227 -6.43 0.26 35.01
CA GLY A 227 -6.63 -1.07 34.46
C GLY A 227 -7.73 -1.86 35.19
N GLY A 228 -8.59 -2.57 34.45
CA GLY A 228 -9.58 -3.48 35.02
C GLY A 228 -10.94 -2.88 35.39
N TYR A 229 -11.17 -1.57 35.19
CA TYR A 229 -12.47 -0.92 35.44
C TYR A 229 -13.56 -1.24 34.39
N GLY A 230 -13.21 -1.95 33.31
CA GLY A 230 -14.16 -2.34 32.30
C GLY A 230 -14.36 -1.32 31.18
N LYS A 231 -13.40 -0.40 30.93
CA LYS A 231 -13.43 0.57 29.82
C LYS A 231 -13.74 -0.08 28.47
N THR A 232 -12.95 -1.08 28.11
CA THR A 232 -13.10 -1.84 26.86
C THR A 232 -14.45 -2.55 26.77
N ALA A 233 -14.92 -3.16 27.89
CA ALA A 233 -16.21 -3.82 27.94
C ALA A 233 -17.37 -2.83 27.79
N LEU A 234 -17.27 -1.63 28.38
CA LEU A 234 -18.24 -0.54 28.21
C LEU A 234 -18.27 -0.03 26.77
N ALA A 235 -17.10 0.26 26.20
CA ALA A 235 -17.03 0.70 24.79
C ALA A 235 -17.61 -0.37 23.85
N ARG A 236 -17.29 -1.66 24.07
CA ARG A 236 -17.83 -2.77 23.30
C ARG A 236 -19.36 -2.86 23.43
N LYS A 237 -19.89 -2.83 24.65
CA LYS A 237 -21.32 -2.91 24.90
C LYS A 237 -22.08 -1.72 24.32
N PHE A 238 -21.48 -0.54 24.36
CA PHE A 238 -21.99 0.65 23.71
C PHE A 238 -22.08 0.48 22.19
N THR A 239 -21.02 0.00 21.56
CA THR A 239 -21.01 -0.19 20.10
C THR A 239 -21.98 -1.28 19.64
N ASP A 240 -22.22 -2.34 20.44
CA ASP A 240 -23.24 -3.38 20.17
C ASP A 240 -24.66 -2.84 20.12
N GLN A 241 -24.94 -1.70 20.75
CA GLN A 241 -26.27 -1.08 20.81
C GLN A 241 -26.51 -0.03 19.71
N LEU A 242 -25.45 0.29 18.91
CA LEU A 242 -25.58 1.27 17.84
C LEU A 242 -26.38 0.69 16.66
N THR A 243 -27.15 1.56 16.01
CA THR A 243 -27.90 1.21 14.80
C THR A 243 -27.00 1.10 13.59
N ALA A 244 -27.49 0.55 12.49
CA ALA A 244 -26.77 0.44 11.23
C ALA A 244 -26.34 1.80 10.63
N ASP A 245 -26.86 2.90 11.16
CA ASP A 245 -26.51 4.26 10.71
C ASP A 245 -25.10 4.70 11.17
N TRP A 246 -24.52 3.99 12.15
CA TRP A 246 -23.18 4.26 12.68
C TRP A 246 -22.25 3.07 12.39
N PRO A 247 -21.52 3.07 11.25
CA PRO A 247 -20.44 2.12 11.04
C PRO A 247 -19.38 2.26 12.15
N VAL A 248 -18.99 1.16 12.76
CA VAL A 248 -17.99 1.14 13.83
C VAL A 248 -16.70 0.57 13.29
N LEU A 249 -15.62 1.33 13.43
CA LEU A 249 -14.26 0.88 13.18
C LEU A 249 -13.56 0.70 14.53
N TRP A 250 -12.98 -0.46 14.79
CA TRP A 250 -12.41 -0.82 16.10
C TRP A 250 -10.92 -1.16 15.98
N VAL A 251 -10.10 -0.59 16.85
CA VAL A 251 -8.66 -0.87 16.96
C VAL A 251 -8.28 -1.09 18.43
N ASN A 252 -7.53 -2.16 18.70
CA ASN A 252 -6.92 -2.43 20.01
C ASN A 252 -5.42 -2.10 19.95
N PHE A 253 -4.97 -1.16 20.76
CA PHE A 253 -3.54 -0.89 20.90
C PHE A 253 -2.93 -1.83 21.96
N ASN A 254 -2.72 -3.09 21.58
CA ASN A 254 -2.05 -4.07 22.43
C ASN A 254 -0.53 -3.92 22.39
N GLN A 255 -0.03 -3.22 21.38
CA GLN A 255 1.38 -2.84 21.21
C GLN A 255 1.44 -1.43 20.57
N PRO A 256 2.59 -0.73 20.65
CA PRO A 256 2.72 0.60 20.06
C PRO A 256 2.82 0.54 18.54
N TYR A 257 1.68 0.60 17.85
CA TYR A 257 1.65 0.69 16.39
C TYR A 257 2.17 2.06 15.91
N PRO A 258 3.10 2.11 14.93
CA PRO A 258 3.40 3.35 14.20
C PRO A 258 2.13 3.94 13.57
N LEU A 259 2.02 5.28 13.55
CA LEU A 259 0.84 5.93 12.93
C LEU A 259 0.65 5.48 11.46
N ALA A 260 1.73 5.25 10.73
CA ALA A 260 1.66 4.78 9.36
C ALA A 260 0.96 3.42 9.21
N GLN A 261 1.16 2.51 10.15
CA GLN A 261 0.51 1.19 10.17
C GLN A 261 -0.99 1.33 10.47
N PHE A 262 -1.32 2.02 11.55
CA PHE A 262 -2.70 2.32 11.93
C PHE A 262 -3.43 3.13 10.84
N GLY A 263 -2.77 4.16 10.31
CA GLY A 263 -3.37 5.06 9.33
C GLY A 263 -3.66 4.40 7.98
N ARG A 264 -2.80 3.50 7.53
CA ARG A 264 -3.04 2.70 6.31
C ARG A 264 -4.27 1.82 6.48
N TRP A 265 -4.29 0.99 7.53
CA TRP A 265 -5.45 0.18 7.84
C TRP A 265 -6.73 1.02 7.85
N LEU A 266 -6.71 2.18 8.53
CA LEU A 266 -7.89 3.03 8.64
C LEU A 266 -8.33 3.59 7.28
N LEU A 267 -7.39 4.02 6.44
CA LEU A 267 -7.70 4.53 5.09
C LEU A 267 -8.28 3.44 4.19
N GLU A 268 -7.81 2.20 4.32
CA GLU A 268 -8.38 1.05 3.60
C GLU A 268 -9.80 0.76 4.02
N GLU A 269 -10.09 0.72 5.32
CA GLU A 269 -11.45 0.55 5.84
C GLU A 269 -12.39 1.68 5.39
N LEU A 270 -11.87 2.89 5.29
CA LEU A 270 -12.58 4.05 4.77
C LEU A 270 -12.65 4.06 3.23
N LYS A 271 -12.03 3.09 2.55
CA LYS A 271 -11.89 3.00 1.09
C LYS A 271 -11.25 4.26 0.49
N GLN A 272 -10.27 4.82 1.19
CA GLN A 272 -9.48 5.95 0.74
C GLN A 272 -8.14 5.46 0.19
N ASN A 273 -7.70 6.09 -0.87
CA ASN A 273 -6.39 5.79 -1.43
C ASN A 273 -5.28 6.47 -0.61
N TYR A 274 -4.15 5.80 -0.45
CA TYR A 274 -2.97 6.37 0.20
C TYR A 274 -1.70 6.05 -0.60
N ASP A 275 -0.65 6.87 -0.41
CA ASP A 275 0.70 6.60 -0.91
C ASP A 275 1.57 6.18 0.28
N GLU A 276 2.29 5.07 0.13
CA GLU A 276 3.22 4.56 1.15
C GLU A 276 4.35 5.54 1.50
N LYS A 277 4.64 6.48 0.61
CA LYS A 277 5.66 7.52 0.79
C LYS A 277 5.18 8.73 1.58
N TRP A 278 3.91 8.79 1.96
CA TRP A 278 3.40 9.89 2.76
C TRP A 278 4.11 9.99 4.11
N ASN A 279 4.48 11.21 4.47
CA ASN A 279 4.92 11.51 5.83
C ASN A 279 3.72 11.52 6.80
N ASP A 280 4.00 11.58 8.11
CA ASP A 280 2.94 11.55 9.12
C ASP A 280 1.92 12.66 8.97
N GLY A 281 2.35 13.87 8.58
CA GLY A 281 1.43 14.99 8.35
C GLY A 281 0.47 14.75 7.20
N GLN A 282 0.95 14.22 6.08
CA GLN A 282 0.13 13.87 4.92
C GLN A 282 -0.85 12.73 5.26
N LEU A 283 -0.37 11.75 6.03
CA LEU A 283 -1.21 10.64 6.47
C LEU A 283 -2.31 11.11 7.42
N ILE A 284 -1.99 11.99 8.39
CA ILE A 284 -2.97 12.60 9.29
C ILE A 284 -4.03 13.40 8.52
N ASP A 285 -3.61 14.17 7.51
CA ASP A 285 -4.54 14.92 6.66
C ASP A 285 -5.47 13.99 5.87
N ALA A 286 -4.95 12.90 5.32
CA ALA A 286 -5.73 11.91 4.59
C ALA A 286 -6.73 11.16 5.49
N ILE A 287 -6.29 10.74 6.69
CA ILE A 287 -7.17 10.12 7.70
C ILE A 287 -8.30 11.07 8.07
N SER A 288 -7.99 12.34 8.35
CA SER A 288 -8.98 13.34 8.71
C SER A 288 -10.01 13.55 7.60
N LYS A 289 -9.58 13.62 6.34
CA LYS A 289 -10.46 13.70 5.16
C LYS A 289 -11.33 12.45 5.00
N GLY A 290 -10.74 11.25 5.13
CA GLY A 290 -11.44 9.98 5.03
C GLY A 290 -12.56 9.84 6.07
N LEU A 291 -12.27 10.17 7.32
CA LEU A 291 -13.23 10.17 8.41
C LEU A 291 -14.34 11.24 8.22
N THR A 292 -14.03 12.36 7.55
CA THR A 292 -15.03 13.41 7.26
C THR A 292 -15.95 13.01 6.10
N ALA A 293 -15.43 12.26 5.14
CA ALA A 293 -16.19 11.87 3.94
C ALA A 293 -17.33 10.88 4.23
N LYS A 294 -17.21 10.05 5.27
CA LYS A 294 -18.16 9.03 5.63
C LYS A 294 -18.35 8.96 7.14
N PRO A 295 -19.55 9.34 7.68
CA PRO A 295 -19.80 9.26 9.11
C PRO A 295 -19.56 7.86 9.67
N CYS A 296 -18.74 7.77 10.73
CA CYS A 296 -18.46 6.53 11.44
C CYS A 296 -18.03 6.81 12.89
N LEU A 297 -18.06 5.78 13.72
CA LEU A 297 -17.47 5.78 15.06
C LEU A 297 -16.14 5.01 15.00
N LEU A 298 -15.02 5.70 15.19
CA LEU A 298 -13.71 5.09 15.32
C LEU A 298 -13.41 4.85 16.80
N VAL A 299 -13.26 3.59 17.21
CA VAL A 299 -12.90 3.20 18.58
C VAL A 299 -11.41 2.92 18.66
N LEU A 300 -10.71 3.69 19.49
CA LEU A 300 -9.29 3.54 19.79
C LEU A 300 -9.14 2.98 21.21
N ASN A 301 -9.03 1.66 21.32
CA ASN A 301 -8.97 0.98 22.62
C ASN A 301 -7.52 0.86 23.10
N ASN A 302 -7.27 1.16 24.41
CA ASN A 302 -5.97 1.18 25.06
C ASN A 302 -4.99 2.20 24.45
N LEU A 303 -5.46 3.41 24.19
CA LEU A 303 -4.67 4.46 23.52
C LEU A 303 -3.38 4.82 24.29
N GLU A 304 -3.35 4.63 25.61
CA GLU A 304 -2.15 4.83 26.43
C GLU A 304 -0.93 4.09 25.90
N THR A 305 -1.11 2.93 25.26
CA THR A 305 -0.01 2.11 24.72
C THR A 305 0.82 2.87 23.68
N VAL A 306 0.18 3.69 22.86
CA VAL A 306 0.89 4.51 21.85
C VAL A 306 1.27 5.89 22.37
N LEU A 307 0.62 6.39 23.41
CA LEU A 307 0.94 7.69 23.99
C LEU A 307 2.16 7.66 24.92
N THR A 308 2.51 6.51 25.49
CA THR A 308 3.70 6.32 26.33
C THR A 308 4.94 5.87 25.54
N ALA A 309 4.77 5.47 24.29
CA ALA A 309 5.82 5.00 23.40
C ALA A 309 6.54 6.15 22.67
N PRO A 310 7.68 5.91 22.00
CA PRO A 310 8.36 6.90 21.16
C PRO A 310 7.50 7.52 20.04
N VAL A 311 6.39 6.88 19.71
CA VAL A 311 5.42 7.34 18.68
C VAL A 311 4.39 8.35 19.20
N ASN A 312 4.44 8.75 20.48
CA ASN A 312 3.41 9.55 21.14
C ASN A 312 3.15 10.90 20.45
N LEU A 313 4.18 11.60 20.02
CA LEU A 313 4.07 12.92 19.43
C LEU A 313 3.19 12.93 18.18
N VAL A 314 3.30 11.89 17.36
CA VAL A 314 2.56 11.78 16.09
C VAL A 314 1.08 11.49 16.35
N TYR A 315 0.77 10.65 17.36
CA TYR A 315 -0.62 10.41 17.76
C TYR A 315 -1.25 11.64 18.42
N GLN A 316 -0.50 12.38 19.21
CA GLN A 316 -0.98 13.67 19.74
C GLN A 316 -1.29 14.67 18.61
N GLN A 317 -0.44 14.77 17.59
CA GLN A 317 -0.69 15.58 16.40
C GLN A 317 -1.96 15.13 15.65
N PHE A 318 -2.16 13.82 15.48
CA PHE A 318 -3.37 13.27 14.90
C PHE A 318 -4.63 13.68 15.68
N LEU A 319 -4.64 13.48 16.99
CA LEU A 319 -5.78 13.84 17.84
C LEU A 319 -6.08 15.33 17.83
N GLN A 320 -5.03 16.20 17.91
CA GLN A 320 -5.19 17.65 17.83
C GLN A 320 -5.72 18.09 16.46
N LYS A 321 -5.22 17.51 15.37
CA LYS A 321 -5.73 17.76 14.01
C LYS A 321 -7.19 17.36 13.90
N TRP A 322 -7.54 16.19 14.42
CA TRP A 322 -8.91 15.69 14.41
C TRP A 322 -9.86 16.64 15.13
N LEU A 323 -9.50 17.11 16.33
CA LEU A 323 -10.31 18.08 17.10
C LEU A 323 -10.50 19.41 16.35
N ASN A 324 -9.60 19.78 15.46
CA ASN A 324 -9.72 20.97 14.60
C ASN A 324 -10.50 20.69 13.29
N THR A 325 -10.87 19.43 13.01
CA THR A 325 -11.54 19.05 11.77
C THR A 325 -13.06 18.99 11.98
N GLU A 326 -13.83 19.71 11.17
CA GLU A 326 -15.29 19.59 11.18
C GLU A 326 -15.70 18.25 10.54
N SER A 327 -16.42 17.42 11.31
CA SER A 327 -16.83 16.09 10.87
C SER A 327 -18.02 15.59 11.66
N SER A 328 -18.87 14.80 11.01
CA SER A 328 -19.93 14.02 11.66
C SER A 328 -19.42 12.69 12.23
N SER A 329 -18.25 12.21 11.84
CA SER A 329 -17.59 11.06 12.49
C SER A 329 -17.09 11.44 13.87
N LYS A 330 -16.98 10.43 14.77
CA LYS A 330 -16.49 10.64 16.13
C LYS A 330 -15.44 9.59 16.51
N LEU A 331 -14.57 9.98 17.42
CA LEU A 331 -13.62 9.06 18.05
C LEU A 331 -14.14 8.70 19.46
N LEU A 332 -14.12 7.41 19.77
CA LEU A 332 -14.30 6.87 21.11
C LEU A 332 -12.98 6.27 21.57
N VAL A 333 -12.41 6.85 22.60
CA VAL A 333 -11.07 6.48 23.08
C VAL A 333 -11.19 5.82 24.44
N THR A 334 -10.45 4.74 24.70
CA THR A 334 -10.22 4.25 26.06
C THR A 334 -8.77 4.47 26.45
N SER A 335 -8.52 5.03 27.62
CA SER A 335 -7.18 5.32 28.12
C SER A 335 -7.09 5.10 29.63
N ARG A 336 -5.87 4.91 30.15
CA ARG A 336 -5.60 4.86 31.61
C ARG A 336 -5.47 6.26 32.19
N GLU A 337 -4.92 7.18 31.42
CA GLU A 337 -4.69 8.58 31.80
C GLU A 337 -5.56 9.49 30.93
N GLN A 338 -5.95 10.59 31.50
CA GLN A 338 -6.74 11.61 30.79
C GLN A 338 -5.88 12.31 29.74
N LEU A 339 -6.42 12.47 28.55
CA LEU A 339 -5.79 13.24 27.48
C LEU A 339 -5.84 14.74 27.80
N GLU A 340 -4.75 15.42 27.53
CA GLU A 340 -4.66 16.88 27.71
C GLU A 340 -4.62 17.59 26.36
N PHE A 341 -5.52 18.56 26.18
CA PHE A 341 -5.60 19.37 24.97
C PHE A 341 -5.53 20.87 25.27
N PRO A 342 -5.03 21.69 24.34
CA PRO A 342 -5.08 23.16 24.46
C PRO A 342 -6.50 23.66 24.72
N VAL A 343 -6.63 24.79 25.46
CA VAL A 343 -7.92 25.33 25.89
C VAL A 343 -8.92 25.55 24.76
N ASN A 344 -8.44 25.94 23.57
CA ASN A 344 -9.29 26.17 22.39
C ASN A 344 -9.85 24.88 21.77
N LEU A 345 -9.43 23.69 22.20
CA LEU A 345 -9.91 22.39 21.71
C LEU A 345 -10.81 21.66 22.73
N GLN A 346 -10.89 22.15 23.96
CA GLN A 346 -11.62 21.49 25.03
C GLN A 346 -13.12 21.39 24.77
N ASP A 347 -13.72 22.32 24.02
CA ASP A 347 -15.15 22.30 23.66
C ASP A 347 -15.54 21.13 22.73
N TYR A 348 -14.58 20.54 22.04
CA TYR A 348 -14.77 19.40 21.11
C TYR A 348 -14.42 18.05 21.71
N TYR A 349 -14.04 18.02 22.98
CA TYR A 349 -13.52 16.88 23.70
C TYR A 349 -14.32 16.65 24.98
N TYR A 350 -14.70 15.41 25.23
CA TYR A 350 -15.37 15.00 26.45
C TYR A 350 -14.64 13.82 27.09
N SER A 351 -14.07 14.01 28.28
CA SER A 351 -13.41 12.96 29.04
C SER A 351 -14.32 12.52 30.17
N TRP A 352 -14.51 11.22 30.26
CA TRP A 352 -15.33 10.63 31.30
C TRP A 352 -14.53 9.64 32.17
N PRO A 353 -14.30 9.98 33.46
CA PRO A 353 -13.63 9.09 34.39
C PRO A 353 -14.60 7.98 34.83
N LEU A 354 -14.34 6.75 34.33
CA LEU A 354 -15.13 5.57 34.67
C LEU A 354 -14.81 5.11 36.10
N LYS A 355 -15.84 5.01 36.94
CA LYS A 355 -15.73 4.54 38.34
C LYS A 355 -16.05 3.02 38.42
N GLY A 356 -15.90 2.45 39.61
CA GLY A 356 -16.34 1.09 39.94
C GLY A 356 -17.84 0.89 39.66
N LEU A 357 -18.27 -0.36 39.58
CA LEU A 357 -19.72 -0.66 39.50
C LEU A 357 -20.44 -0.08 40.71
N LYS A 358 -21.67 0.42 40.50
CA LYS A 358 -22.54 0.82 41.61
C LYS A 358 -22.82 -0.39 42.50
N GLU A 359 -22.96 -0.17 43.79
CA GLU A 359 -23.15 -1.23 44.79
C GLU A 359 -24.17 -2.29 44.37
N ALA A 360 -25.38 -1.89 43.95
CA ALA A 360 -26.42 -2.83 43.53
C ALA A 360 -26.04 -3.66 42.32
N ASP A 361 -25.30 -3.08 41.36
CA ASP A 361 -24.81 -3.77 40.15
C ASP A 361 -23.65 -4.70 40.48
N ALA A 362 -22.76 -4.26 41.35
CA ALA A 362 -21.64 -5.04 41.82
C ALA A 362 -22.09 -6.24 42.68
N MET A 363 -23.12 -6.08 43.51
CA MET A 363 -23.72 -7.19 44.25
C MET A 363 -24.35 -8.24 43.32
N ARG A 364 -25.08 -7.79 42.26
CA ARG A 364 -25.58 -8.71 41.25
C ARG A 364 -24.46 -9.41 40.48
N TYR A 365 -23.40 -8.69 40.12
CA TYR A 365 -22.23 -9.27 39.47
C TYR A 365 -21.61 -10.41 40.30
N VAL A 366 -21.51 -10.24 41.63
CA VAL A 366 -21.00 -11.23 42.57
C VAL A 366 -21.95 -12.41 42.76
N THR A 367 -23.25 -12.16 42.84
CA THR A 367 -24.27 -13.21 43.12
C THR A 367 -24.73 -13.93 41.85
N GLU A 368 -25.18 -13.22 40.83
CA GLU A 368 -25.77 -13.81 39.61
C GLU A 368 -24.67 -14.37 38.70
N ASP A 369 -23.62 -13.59 38.42
CA ASP A 369 -22.56 -14.00 37.49
C ASP A 369 -21.51 -14.90 38.12
N HIS A 370 -21.22 -14.70 39.42
CA HIS A 370 -20.25 -15.51 40.13
C HIS A 370 -20.86 -16.54 41.05
N GLY A 371 -22.17 -16.45 41.39
CA GLY A 371 -22.85 -17.43 42.22
C GLY A 371 -22.33 -17.53 43.67
N LEU A 372 -21.80 -16.43 44.20
CA LEU A 372 -21.47 -16.31 45.62
C LEU A 372 -22.73 -15.99 46.42
N THR A 373 -22.75 -16.28 47.69
CA THR A 373 -23.88 -16.08 48.58
C THR A 373 -23.52 -15.19 49.77
N GLY A 374 -24.52 -14.53 50.34
CA GLY A 374 -24.39 -13.69 51.53
C GLY A 374 -25.65 -12.88 51.75
N SER A 375 -25.84 -12.30 52.98
CA SER A 375 -26.84 -11.28 53.19
C SER A 375 -26.52 -10.00 52.42
N ASP A 376 -27.48 -9.12 52.21
CA ASP A 376 -27.27 -7.84 51.50
C ASP A 376 -26.19 -7.00 52.20
N GLU A 377 -26.13 -7.02 53.51
CA GLU A 377 -25.09 -6.30 54.27
C GLU A 377 -23.68 -6.89 54.05
N GLU A 378 -23.57 -8.23 54.05
CA GLU A 378 -22.29 -8.92 53.82
C GLU A 378 -21.79 -8.70 52.36
N LEU A 379 -22.73 -8.75 51.41
CA LEU A 379 -22.45 -8.50 50.00
C LEU A 379 -22.03 -7.03 49.76
N ALA A 380 -22.70 -6.06 50.39
CA ALA A 380 -22.37 -4.66 50.28
C ALA A 380 -20.96 -4.39 50.87
N GLN A 381 -20.65 -4.92 52.03
CA GLN A 381 -19.30 -4.82 52.63
C GLN A 381 -18.21 -5.47 51.78
N PHE A 382 -18.53 -6.63 51.21
CA PHE A 382 -17.60 -7.34 50.30
C PHE A 382 -17.30 -6.50 49.04
N VAL A 383 -18.30 -5.93 48.40
CA VAL A 383 -18.18 -5.09 47.23
C VAL A 383 -17.48 -3.77 47.52
N ASP A 384 -17.78 -3.15 48.67
CA ASP A 384 -17.18 -1.87 49.12
C ASP A 384 -15.66 -2.01 49.31
N LYS A 385 -15.21 -3.10 49.91
CA LYS A 385 -13.76 -3.39 50.09
C LYS A 385 -13.00 -3.49 48.76
N MET A 386 -13.68 -3.81 47.67
CA MET A 386 -13.10 -3.86 46.31
C MET A 386 -13.40 -2.60 45.47
N GLY A 387 -14.06 -1.59 46.06
CA GLY A 387 -14.43 -0.35 45.39
C GLY A 387 -15.28 -0.54 44.12
N GLY A 388 -16.04 -1.64 44.04
CA GLY A 388 -16.79 -2.02 42.86
C GLY A 388 -15.92 -2.30 41.62
N HIS A 389 -14.62 -2.59 41.76
CA HIS A 389 -13.68 -2.80 40.65
C HIS A 389 -13.91 -4.15 39.95
N PRO A 390 -14.38 -4.20 38.68
CA PRO A 390 -14.84 -5.43 38.03
C PRO A 390 -13.78 -6.54 37.97
N LEU A 391 -12.55 -6.22 37.51
CA LEU A 391 -11.47 -7.23 37.43
C LEU A 391 -11.06 -7.75 38.82
N LEU A 392 -10.97 -6.88 39.83
CA LEU A 392 -10.65 -7.28 41.17
C LEU A 392 -11.72 -8.22 41.72
N MET A 393 -12.99 -7.88 41.56
CA MET A 393 -14.12 -8.75 41.96
C MET A 393 -14.08 -10.08 41.18
N GLU A 394 -13.82 -10.06 39.88
CA GLU A 394 -13.73 -11.29 39.06
C GLU A 394 -12.62 -12.23 39.59
N LEU A 395 -11.44 -11.70 39.84
CA LEU A 395 -10.30 -12.46 40.34
C LEU A 395 -10.57 -13.01 41.74
N VAL A 396 -11.09 -12.18 42.69
CA VAL A 396 -11.43 -12.60 44.03
C VAL A 396 -12.52 -13.66 44.04
N CYS A 397 -13.60 -13.46 43.30
CA CYS A 397 -14.68 -14.45 43.18
C CYS A 397 -14.20 -15.77 42.57
N SER A 398 -13.32 -15.70 41.57
CA SER A 398 -12.70 -16.90 40.99
C SER A 398 -11.81 -17.63 41.98
N LEU A 399 -11.03 -16.89 42.75
CA LEU A 399 -10.17 -17.42 43.81
C LEU A 399 -10.99 -18.07 44.96
N MET A 400 -12.10 -17.45 45.37
CA MET A 400 -13.02 -18.00 46.38
C MET A 400 -13.65 -19.31 45.89
N LYS A 401 -14.14 -19.37 44.70
CA LYS A 401 -14.72 -20.59 44.09
C LYS A 401 -13.70 -21.73 44.00
N ASP A 402 -12.46 -21.38 43.62
CA ASP A 402 -11.38 -22.38 43.58
C ASP A 402 -11.03 -22.92 44.98
N LYS A 403 -10.99 -22.05 46.00
CA LYS A 403 -10.62 -22.45 47.36
C LYS A 403 -11.73 -23.16 48.13
N PHE A 404 -12.96 -22.67 48.02
CA PHE A 404 -14.07 -23.09 48.91
C PHE A 404 -15.22 -23.76 48.14
N GLY A 405 -15.18 -23.75 46.78
CA GLY A 405 -16.19 -24.37 45.94
C GLY A 405 -17.30 -23.41 45.49
N LYS A 406 -18.26 -23.93 44.70
CA LYS A 406 -19.39 -23.17 44.20
C LYS A 406 -20.40 -22.84 45.30
N GLY A 407 -21.04 -21.65 45.23
CA GLY A 407 -22.05 -21.21 46.18
C GLY A 407 -21.50 -20.82 47.55
N VAL A 408 -20.19 -20.53 47.63
CA VAL A 408 -19.51 -20.10 48.86
C VAL A 408 -20.04 -18.74 49.32
N SER A 409 -20.09 -18.53 50.64
CA SER A 409 -20.45 -17.23 51.22
C SER A 409 -19.31 -16.23 51.06
N VAL A 410 -19.64 -14.95 50.80
CA VAL A 410 -18.69 -13.84 50.73
C VAL A 410 -17.92 -13.63 52.03
N THR A 411 -18.45 -14.06 53.16
CA THR A 411 -17.76 -14.03 54.46
C THR A 411 -16.48 -14.84 54.50
N GLU A 412 -16.38 -15.91 53.69
CA GLU A 412 -15.17 -16.71 53.56
C GLU A 412 -14.00 -15.95 52.91
N SER A 413 -14.25 -14.76 52.32
CA SER A 413 -13.19 -13.89 51.77
C SER A 413 -12.11 -13.56 52.82
N GLN A 414 -12.47 -13.44 54.08
CA GLN A 414 -11.53 -13.19 55.20
C GLN A 414 -10.51 -14.34 55.35
N ASN A 415 -10.90 -15.55 54.95
CA ASN A 415 -10.04 -16.72 55.00
C ASN A 415 -9.12 -16.86 53.77
N LEU A 416 -9.13 -15.91 52.85
CA LEU A 416 -8.24 -15.88 51.68
C LEU A 416 -6.79 -15.52 52.05
N GLY A 417 -6.59 -14.80 53.16
CA GLY A 417 -5.26 -14.28 53.58
C GLY A 417 -4.79 -13.13 52.72
N LEU A 418 -5.73 -12.33 52.18
CA LEU A 418 -5.42 -11.12 51.40
C LEU A 418 -5.51 -9.90 52.32
N ASN A 419 -4.51 -9.02 52.28
CA ASN A 419 -4.48 -7.77 53.07
C ASN A 419 -5.67 -6.87 52.77
N LEU A 420 -6.23 -7.03 51.58
CA LEU A 420 -7.45 -6.33 51.11
C LEU A 420 -8.62 -6.47 52.08
N PHE A 421 -8.71 -7.61 52.79
CA PHE A 421 -9.78 -7.91 53.76
C PHE A 421 -9.40 -7.72 55.21
N ASP A 422 -8.08 -7.56 55.51
CA ASP A 422 -7.55 -7.56 56.88
C ASP A 422 -7.36 -6.16 57.51
N VAL A 423 -7.42 -5.07 56.67
CA VAL A 423 -7.13 -3.72 57.18
C VAL A 423 -8.29 -2.77 56.96
N GLU A 424 -8.93 -2.30 58.06
CA GLU A 424 -9.93 -1.23 58.03
C GLU A 424 -9.29 0.11 57.62
N GLY A 425 -9.86 0.75 56.60
CA GLY A 425 -9.53 2.12 56.23
C GLY A 425 -8.32 2.32 55.30
N TYR A 426 -7.78 1.31 54.66
CA TYR A 426 -6.64 1.42 53.75
C TYR A 426 -7.08 1.66 52.30
N HIS A 427 -6.99 2.87 51.80
CA HIS A 427 -7.10 3.18 50.35
C HIS A 427 -5.75 2.86 49.71
N ARG A 428 -5.55 1.61 49.33
CA ARG A 428 -4.44 1.23 48.43
C ARG A 428 -4.79 1.57 47.00
N ASP A 429 -3.76 1.90 46.21
CA ASP A 429 -3.86 1.95 44.78
C ASP A 429 -4.44 0.63 44.23
N THR A 430 -5.42 0.76 43.31
CA THR A 430 -6.19 -0.39 42.80
C THR A 430 -5.30 -1.38 42.06
N GLU A 431 -4.24 -0.90 41.41
CA GLU A 431 -3.29 -1.76 40.70
C GLU A 431 -2.52 -2.64 41.70
N THR A 432 -2.14 -2.11 42.84
CA THR A 432 -1.51 -2.89 43.92
C THR A 432 -2.45 -4.00 44.42
N CYS A 433 -3.73 -3.71 44.60
CA CYS A 433 -4.73 -4.71 45.00
C CYS A 433 -4.89 -5.82 43.94
N VAL A 434 -4.95 -5.47 42.67
CA VAL A 434 -5.05 -6.44 41.54
C VAL A 434 -3.80 -7.32 41.51
N ARG A 435 -2.59 -6.74 41.67
CA ARG A 435 -1.32 -7.49 41.74
C ARG A 435 -1.31 -8.46 42.90
N GLU A 436 -1.81 -8.06 44.06
CA GLU A 436 -1.90 -8.91 45.26
C GLU A 436 -2.81 -10.12 45.01
N VAL A 437 -3.98 -9.92 44.41
CA VAL A 437 -4.91 -11.03 44.12
C VAL A 437 -4.37 -11.96 43.04
N ILE A 438 -3.73 -11.42 41.99
CA ILE A 438 -3.06 -12.26 40.99
C ILE A 438 -1.97 -13.11 41.65
N THR A 439 -1.15 -12.49 42.51
CA THR A 439 -0.11 -13.18 43.27
C THR A 439 -0.66 -14.32 44.12
N ALA A 440 -1.77 -14.06 44.84
CA ALA A 440 -2.45 -15.08 45.64
C ALA A 440 -3.05 -16.20 44.78
N SER A 441 -3.60 -15.86 43.63
CA SER A 441 -4.10 -16.84 42.65
C SER A 441 -2.99 -17.73 42.10
N LEU A 442 -1.85 -17.15 41.77
CA LEU A 442 -0.66 -17.88 41.32
C LEU A 442 -0.07 -18.77 42.43
N ALA A 443 -0.05 -18.31 43.69
CA ALA A 443 0.48 -19.08 44.84
C ALA A 443 -0.29 -20.38 45.09
N ARG A 444 -1.57 -20.43 44.73
CA ARG A 444 -2.44 -21.59 44.86
C ARG A 444 -2.28 -22.63 43.77
N LEU A 445 -1.81 -22.23 42.62
CA LEU A 445 -1.55 -23.17 41.52
C LEU A 445 -0.43 -24.14 41.91
N SER A 446 -0.52 -25.37 41.44
CA SER A 446 0.61 -26.30 41.53
C SER A 446 1.86 -25.68 40.89
N LYS A 447 3.03 -26.12 41.30
CA LYS A 447 4.29 -25.67 40.67
C LYS A 447 4.26 -25.81 39.15
N GLU A 448 3.74 -26.94 38.69
CA GLU A 448 3.61 -27.26 37.26
C GLU A 448 2.72 -26.27 36.50
N PHE A 449 1.58 -25.88 37.08
CA PHE A 449 0.67 -24.89 36.46
C PHE A 449 1.25 -23.47 36.47
N ARG A 450 1.96 -23.08 37.51
CA ARG A 450 2.67 -21.79 37.57
C ARG A 450 3.76 -21.72 36.51
N GLU A 451 4.57 -22.77 36.38
CA GLU A 451 5.59 -22.85 35.33
C GLU A 451 4.94 -22.81 33.92
N SER A 452 3.78 -23.46 33.74
CA SER A 452 3.04 -23.42 32.49
C SER A 452 2.57 -22.01 32.17
N LEU A 453 1.98 -21.28 33.12
CA LEU A 453 1.60 -19.87 32.91
C LEU A 453 2.81 -18.97 32.61
N THR A 454 3.91 -19.18 33.33
CA THR A 454 5.17 -18.46 33.10
C THR A 454 5.67 -18.69 31.67
N ARG A 455 5.65 -19.93 31.18
CA ARG A 455 6.06 -20.21 29.78
C ARG A 455 5.13 -19.57 28.75
N LEU A 456 3.84 -19.57 29.00
CA LEU A 456 2.87 -18.95 28.08
C LEU A 456 2.92 -17.42 28.10
N SER A 457 3.37 -16.81 29.22
CA SER A 457 3.35 -15.34 29.37
C SER A 457 4.30 -14.60 28.45
N VAL A 458 5.25 -15.30 27.80
CA VAL A 458 6.14 -14.70 26.78
C VAL A 458 5.47 -14.45 25.44
N LEU A 459 4.26 -15.02 25.21
CA LEU A 459 3.48 -14.83 24.00
C LEU A 459 2.74 -13.49 24.07
N ARG A 460 3.03 -12.61 23.10
CA ARG A 460 2.51 -11.22 23.08
C ARG A 460 1.11 -11.11 22.52
N GLU A 461 0.74 -12.03 21.67
CA GLU A 461 -0.54 -12.07 20.98
C GLU A 461 -1.41 -13.23 21.43
N SER A 462 -2.60 -13.33 20.81
CA SER A 462 -3.43 -14.51 21.03
C SER A 462 -2.78 -15.77 20.43
N PHE A 463 -2.93 -16.88 21.12
CA PHE A 463 -2.34 -18.16 20.77
C PHE A 463 -3.37 -19.29 20.84
N ASP A 464 -3.17 -20.31 20.05
CA ASP A 464 -3.97 -21.52 20.06
C ASP A 464 -3.30 -22.66 20.88
N LEU A 465 -3.96 -23.81 20.90
CA LEU A 465 -3.42 -25.00 21.58
C LEU A 465 -2.12 -25.47 20.92
N GLY A 466 -1.96 -25.34 19.60
CA GLY A 466 -0.78 -25.77 18.87
C GLY A 466 0.47 -25.02 19.32
N LEU A 467 0.40 -23.68 19.36
CA LEU A 467 1.50 -22.84 19.85
C LEU A 467 1.76 -23.09 21.33
N ALA A 468 0.71 -23.23 22.16
CA ALA A 468 0.88 -23.57 23.58
C ALA A 468 1.59 -24.90 23.78
N GLN A 469 1.32 -25.92 22.97
CA GLN A 469 1.99 -27.24 23.00
C GLN A 469 3.42 -27.14 22.46
N GLY A 470 3.74 -26.21 21.58
CA GLY A 470 5.12 -25.93 21.20
C GLY A 470 6.00 -25.53 22.38
N LEU A 471 5.45 -24.76 23.34
CA LEU A 471 6.16 -24.34 24.55
C LEU A 471 6.04 -25.39 25.68
N ILE A 472 4.93 -26.13 25.74
CA ILE A 472 4.60 -27.07 26.81
C ILE A 472 3.91 -28.31 26.20
N PRO A 473 4.64 -29.34 25.77
CA PRO A 473 4.06 -30.47 25.04
C PRO A 473 2.92 -31.21 25.79
N ALA A 474 2.90 -31.15 27.11
CA ALA A 474 1.87 -31.82 27.95
C ALA A 474 0.62 -30.96 28.19
N ILE A 475 0.56 -29.71 27.69
CA ILE A 475 -0.59 -28.83 27.91
C ILE A 475 -1.79 -29.28 27.09
N THR A 476 -2.97 -29.15 27.65
CA THR A 476 -4.23 -29.53 27.00
C THR A 476 -5.18 -28.36 26.95
N ASP A 477 -6.18 -28.41 26.06
CA ASP A 477 -7.27 -27.41 26.00
C ASP A 477 -7.95 -27.25 27.38
N LYS A 478 -8.09 -28.35 28.12
CA LYS A 478 -8.64 -28.33 29.50
C LYS A 478 -7.80 -27.49 30.45
N ASN A 479 -6.46 -27.52 30.32
CA ASN A 479 -5.57 -26.70 31.17
C ASN A 479 -5.71 -25.22 30.81
N LEU A 480 -5.72 -24.88 29.53
CA LEU A 480 -5.90 -23.50 29.07
C LEU A 480 -7.25 -22.92 29.52
N ARG A 481 -8.32 -23.69 29.37
CA ARG A 481 -9.63 -23.30 29.85
C ARG A 481 -9.70 -23.22 31.37
N HIS A 482 -8.96 -24.04 32.11
CA HIS A 482 -8.83 -23.90 33.57
C HIS A 482 -8.22 -22.55 33.94
N PHE A 483 -7.14 -22.12 33.26
CA PHE A 483 -6.58 -20.78 33.45
C PHE A 483 -7.57 -19.67 33.08
N ALA A 484 -8.35 -19.85 32.02
CA ALA A 484 -9.43 -18.93 31.69
C ALA A 484 -10.56 -18.88 32.71
N CYS A 485 -10.91 -20.03 33.36
CA CYS A 485 -11.86 -20.06 34.43
C CYS A 485 -11.36 -19.35 35.71
N LEU A 486 -10.05 -19.32 35.91
CA LEU A 486 -9.41 -18.55 36.99
C LEU A 486 -9.20 -17.08 36.63
N SER A 487 -9.68 -16.65 35.47
CA SER A 487 -9.52 -15.30 34.95
C SER A 487 -8.05 -14.87 34.73
N LEU A 488 -7.15 -15.83 34.55
CA LEU A 488 -5.73 -15.60 34.27
C LEU A 488 -5.45 -15.53 32.77
N LEU A 489 -6.32 -16.14 31.94
CA LEU A 489 -6.32 -16.02 30.48
C LEU A 489 -7.69 -15.56 30.00
N GLN A 490 -7.69 -14.82 28.91
CA GLN A 490 -8.89 -14.53 28.14
C GLN A 490 -9.03 -15.61 27.07
N GLU A 491 -10.25 -16.14 26.88
CA GLU A 491 -10.56 -17.16 25.89
C GLU A 491 -11.44 -16.55 24.79
N PHE A 492 -11.08 -16.77 23.53
CA PHE A 492 -11.85 -16.41 22.36
C PHE A 492 -12.41 -17.69 21.73
N PRO A 493 -13.73 -17.81 21.59
CA PRO A 493 -14.34 -18.96 20.92
C PRO A 493 -13.97 -18.99 19.43
N PRO A 494 -14.07 -20.13 18.74
CA PRO A 494 -13.87 -20.21 17.31
C PRO A 494 -14.89 -19.31 16.59
N GLU A 495 -14.39 -18.42 15.73
CA GLU A 495 -15.19 -17.58 14.84
C GLU A 495 -15.07 -18.06 13.38
N TYR A 496 -15.90 -17.52 12.48
CA TYR A 496 -16.01 -17.97 11.08
C TYR A 496 -14.67 -18.05 10.33
N ASN A 497 -13.70 -17.18 10.68
CA ASN A 497 -12.38 -17.14 10.07
C ASN A 497 -11.28 -17.83 10.89
N VAL A 498 -11.52 -18.13 12.16
CA VAL A 498 -10.55 -18.78 13.06
C VAL A 498 -11.13 -20.09 13.53
N LYS A 499 -10.72 -21.19 12.91
CA LYS A 499 -11.24 -22.55 13.17
C LYS A 499 -10.91 -23.08 14.57
N GLN A 500 -9.92 -22.50 15.24
CA GLN A 500 -9.44 -22.94 16.54
C GLN A 500 -9.70 -21.89 17.62
N ARG A 501 -9.86 -22.38 18.86
CA ARG A 501 -10.01 -21.52 20.04
C ARG A 501 -8.69 -20.81 20.32
N GLN A 502 -8.78 -19.50 20.61
CA GLN A 502 -7.62 -18.68 20.94
C GLN A 502 -7.62 -18.30 22.42
N PHE A 503 -6.45 -18.07 22.95
CA PHE A 503 -6.23 -17.61 24.32
C PHE A 503 -5.27 -16.43 24.31
N GLN A 504 -5.43 -15.50 25.27
CA GLN A 504 -4.55 -14.35 25.40
C GLN A 504 -4.41 -13.94 26.86
N PHE A 505 -3.25 -13.44 27.25
CA PHE A 505 -3.08 -12.78 28.54
C PHE A 505 -3.66 -11.36 28.50
N LEU A 506 -4.29 -10.94 29.59
CA LEU A 506 -4.42 -9.50 29.84
C LEU A 506 -3.03 -8.94 30.18
N PRO A 507 -2.64 -7.76 29.66
CA PRO A 507 -1.28 -7.24 29.85
C PRO A 507 -0.81 -7.17 31.30
N LEU A 508 -1.70 -6.75 32.23
CA LEU A 508 -1.37 -6.68 33.64
C LEU A 508 -1.10 -8.07 34.26
N ILE A 509 -1.83 -9.10 33.84
CA ILE A 509 -1.63 -10.47 34.34
C ILE A 509 -0.32 -11.04 33.80
N SER A 510 -0.03 -10.84 32.50
CA SER A 510 1.24 -11.27 31.93
C SER A 510 2.43 -10.65 32.66
N MET A 511 2.37 -9.34 32.92
CA MET A 511 3.41 -8.61 33.64
C MET A 511 3.63 -9.16 35.04
N VAL A 512 2.57 -9.39 35.83
CA VAL A 512 2.71 -9.94 37.21
C VAL A 512 3.24 -11.36 37.19
N VAL A 513 2.86 -12.18 36.22
CA VAL A 513 3.39 -13.53 36.02
C VAL A 513 4.88 -13.50 35.72
N GLN A 514 5.33 -12.62 34.85
CA GLN A 514 6.74 -12.47 34.46
C GLN A 514 7.59 -11.89 35.60
N ASP A 515 7.07 -10.87 36.32
CA ASP A 515 7.75 -10.24 37.46
C ASP A 515 8.08 -11.26 38.58
N GLN A 516 7.24 -12.29 38.74
CA GLN A 516 7.42 -13.35 39.77
C GLN A 516 8.12 -14.59 39.24
N ALA A 517 8.42 -14.62 37.97
CA ALA A 517 8.96 -15.80 37.31
C ALA A 517 10.46 -15.99 37.60
N ASN A 518 10.89 -17.26 37.61
CA ASN A 518 12.30 -17.56 37.54
C ASN A 518 12.86 -17.14 36.16
N PRO A 519 13.90 -16.30 36.11
CA PRO A 519 14.51 -15.86 34.84
C PRO A 519 14.94 -17.02 33.93
N GLU A 520 15.37 -18.15 34.49
CA GLU A 520 15.74 -19.33 33.69
C GLU A 520 14.52 -19.93 32.94
N ILE A 521 13.34 -19.93 33.59
CA ILE A 521 12.11 -20.44 32.98
C ILE A 521 11.66 -19.51 31.88
N LEU A 522 11.73 -18.17 32.08
CA LEU A 522 11.41 -17.19 31.04
C LEU A 522 12.38 -17.34 29.88
N ARG A 523 13.68 -17.43 30.12
CA ARG A 523 14.67 -17.63 29.07
C ARG A 523 14.40 -18.92 28.29
N SER A 524 14.11 -20.01 28.98
CA SER A 524 13.73 -21.29 28.36
C SER A 524 12.44 -21.15 27.54
N ALA A 525 11.47 -20.35 28.01
CA ALA A 525 10.22 -20.13 27.30
C ALA A 525 10.44 -19.32 26.01
N HIS A 526 11.25 -18.27 26.05
CA HIS A 526 11.64 -17.52 24.86
C HIS A 526 12.37 -18.41 23.85
N GLN A 527 13.25 -19.35 24.34
CA GLN A 527 13.91 -20.29 23.43
C GLN A 527 12.92 -21.22 22.74
N LEU A 528 11.98 -21.80 23.48
CA LEU A 528 10.96 -22.71 22.93
C LEU A 528 10.02 -21.97 21.95
N ALA A 529 9.66 -20.74 22.26
CA ALA A 529 8.86 -19.91 21.36
C ALA A 529 9.64 -19.60 20.07
N LEU A 530 10.91 -19.23 20.19
CA LEU A 530 11.80 -19.02 19.05
C LEU A 530 11.90 -20.28 18.18
N ASP A 531 12.16 -21.43 18.79
CA ASP A 531 12.28 -22.72 18.08
C ASP A 531 10.96 -23.07 17.36
N TYR A 532 9.81 -22.81 18.01
CA TYR A 532 8.50 -23.01 17.40
C TYR A 532 8.30 -22.12 16.18
N TYR A 533 8.51 -20.81 16.30
CA TYR A 533 8.32 -19.88 15.18
C TYR A 533 9.30 -20.18 14.05
N LEU A 534 10.57 -20.49 14.34
CA LEU A 534 11.53 -20.87 13.30
C LEU A 534 11.13 -22.13 12.53
N ALA A 535 10.46 -23.09 13.20
CA ALA A 535 9.95 -24.30 12.56
C ALA A 535 8.70 -24.08 11.72
N HIS A 536 7.99 -22.95 11.91
CA HIS A 536 6.71 -22.65 11.25
C HIS A 536 6.79 -21.41 10.34
N LEU A 537 8.00 -20.96 9.99
CA LEU A 537 8.17 -19.80 9.12
C LEU A 537 7.51 -20.03 7.76
N PRO A 538 6.64 -19.12 7.30
CA PRO A 538 6.00 -19.24 5.99
C PRO A 538 7.02 -19.08 4.86
N VAL A 539 6.82 -19.84 3.79
CA VAL A 539 7.69 -19.82 2.60
C VAL A 539 7.20 -18.75 1.63
N PRO A 540 8.10 -17.93 1.02
CA PRO A 540 7.68 -17.00 -0.02
C PRO A 540 7.06 -17.71 -1.24
N PRO A 541 6.19 -17.04 -2.06
CA PRO A 541 6.03 -15.58 -2.08
C PRO A 541 5.11 -15.07 -0.98
N TRP A 542 5.50 -13.95 -0.35
CA TRP A 542 4.67 -13.21 0.59
C TRP A 542 3.96 -12.07 -0.17
N GLU A 543 2.70 -11.85 0.15
CA GLU A 543 1.90 -10.77 -0.45
C GLU A 543 1.68 -9.62 0.52
N TYR A 544 1.57 -9.96 1.82
CA TYR A 544 1.23 -9.02 2.89
C TYR A 544 2.27 -9.08 4.02
N LEU A 545 2.31 -8.05 4.85
CA LEU A 545 3.18 -8.01 6.04
C LEU A 545 2.76 -9.06 7.09
N GLU A 546 1.49 -9.48 7.08
CA GLU A 546 0.96 -10.57 7.89
C GLU A 546 1.67 -11.91 7.63
N ASP A 547 2.09 -12.14 6.40
CA ASP A 547 2.84 -13.34 6.04
C ASP A 547 4.22 -13.39 6.72
N LEU A 548 4.64 -12.28 7.30
CA LEU A 548 5.89 -12.18 8.07
C LEU A 548 5.69 -12.27 9.59
N LYS A 549 4.47 -12.54 10.08
CA LYS A 549 4.16 -12.55 11.53
C LYS A 549 5.12 -13.46 12.29
N GLU A 550 5.31 -14.69 11.85
CA GLU A 550 6.18 -15.67 12.50
C GLU A 550 7.65 -15.22 12.46
N TYR A 551 8.09 -14.52 11.40
CA TYR A 551 9.42 -13.94 11.33
C TYR A 551 9.61 -12.82 12.37
N LEU A 552 8.61 -11.96 12.53
CA LEU A 552 8.65 -10.84 13.48
C LEU A 552 8.60 -11.33 14.94
N GLU A 553 7.84 -12.38 15.22
CA GLU A 553 7.83 -13.02 16.54
C GLU A 553 9.16 -13.75 16.81
N ALA A 554 9.70 -14.50 15.84
CA ALA A 554 11.03 -15.11 15.97
C ALA A 554 12.12 -14.04 16.21
N PHE A 555 12.07 -12.92 15.49
CA PHE A 555 12.98 -11.78 15.70
C PHE A 555 12.88 -11.24 17.14
N HIS A 556 11.66 -11.05 17.66
CA HIS A 556 11.44 -10.59 19.02
C HIS A 556 12.04 -11.55 20.03
N HIS A 557 11.74 -12.85 19.94
CA HIS A 557 12.25 -13.83 20.89
C HIS A 557 13.76 -14.01 20.83
N ALA A 558 14.37 -13.90 19.64
CA ALA A 558 15.83 -13.87 19.52
C ALA A 558 16.42 -12.64 20.22
N GLY A 559 15.75 -11.47 20.12
CA GLY A 559 16.13 -10.26 20.83
C GLY A 559 16.08 -10.40 22.36
N GLU A 560 15.02 -10.99 22.91
CA GLU A 560 14.86 -11.24 24.36
C GLU A 560 15.91 -12.22 24.90
N LEU A 561 16.40 -13.12 24.06
CA LEU A 561 17.51 -14.02 24.39
C LEU A 561 18.89 -13.36 24.28
N GLY A 562 18.98 -12.17 23.67
CA GLY A 562 20.23 -11.50 23.35
C GLY A 562 20.95 -12.07 22.12
N GLU A 563 20.28 -12.91 21.33
CA GLU A 563 20.80 -13.58 20.13
C GLU A 563 20.69 -12.66 18.89
N TRP A 564 21.31 -11.48 18.97
CA TRP A 564 21.14 -10.43 17.95
C TRP A 564 21.68 -10.79 16.57
N GLN A 565 22.67 -11.72 16.50
CA GLN A 565 23.11 -12.26 15.22
C GLN A 565 22.01 -13.09 14.57
N LEU A 566 21.33 -13.95 15.35
CA LEU A 566 20.21 -14.74 14.84
C LEU A 566 19.03 -13.84 14.44
N ALA A 567 18.75 -12.79 15.22
CA ALA A 567 17.74 -11.80 14.85
C ALA A 567 18.05 -11.14 13.50
N TYR A 568 19.32 -10.78 13.24
CA TYR A 568 19.76 -10.29 11.94
C TYR A 568 19.58 -11.35 10.83
N ASP A 569 19.96 -12.59 11.10
CA ASP A 569 19.87 -13.68 10.12
C ASP A 569 18.41 -13.98 9.73
N ILE A 570 17.47 -13.92 10.68
CA ILE A 570 16.03 -14.07 10.43
C ILE A 570 15.53 -13.05 9.39
N LEU A 571 16.02 -11.81 9.43
CA LEU A 571 15.63 -10.76 8.48
C LEU A 571 16.32 -10.88 7.13
N ASN A 572 17.53 -11.43 7.07
CA ASN A 572 18.40 -11.34 5.90
C ASN A 572 18.63 -12.66 5.17
N GLU A 573 18.24 -13.80 5.75
CA GLU A 573 18.39 -15.09 5.11
C GLU A 573 17.48 -15.20 3.88
N ASP A 574 18.10 -15.59 2.74
CA ASP A 574 17.36 -15.85 1.50
C ASP A 574 16.67 -17.23 1.59
N ARG A 575 15.35 -17.24 1.50
CA ARG A 575 14.51 -18.44 1.61
C ARG A 575 13.78 -18.81 0.31
N GLY A 576 14.17 -18.21 -0.80
CA GLY A 576 13.47 -18.24 -2.08
C GLY A 576 13.79 -19.39 -3.03
N GLY A 577 14.66 -20.32 -2.71
CA GLY A 577 15.01 -21.45 -3.61
C GLY A 577 15.72 -20.98 -4.89
N GLU A 578 15.15 -21.26 -6.09
CA GLU A 578 15.77 -20.90 -7.37
C GLU A 578 15.66 -19.41 -7.73
N GLU A 579 14.73 -18.66 -7.13
CA GLU A 579 14.58 -17.23 -7.30
C GLU A 579 15.34 -16.49 -6.19
N LYS A 580 16.32 -15.68 -6.55
CA LYS A 580 17.18 -14.92 -5.62
C LYS A 580 16.42 -13.77 -4.95
N ASP A 581 16.89 -13.40 -3.75
CA ASP A 581 16.48 -12.23 -2.97
C ASP A 581 15.07 -12.27 -2.36
N LYS A 582 14.68 -13.42 -1.80
CA LYS A 582 13.43 -13.57 -1.02
C LYS A 582 13.69 -13.59 0.49
N SER A 583 14.33 -12.56 0.99
CA SER A 583 14.48 -12.29 2.42
C SER A 583 13.38 -11.34 2.92
N VAL A 584 13.14 -11.32 4.24
CA VAL A 584 12.23 -10.35 4.89
C VAL A 584 12.65 -8.91 4.54
N ASN A 585 13.96 -8.62 4.54
CA ASN A 585 14.48 -7.32 4.15
C ASN A 585 14.14 -6.95 2.71
N SER A 586 14.29 -7.89 1.78
CA SER A 586 13.94 -7.66 0.37
C SER A 586 12.44 -7.37 0.23
N PHE A 587 11.59 -8.13 0.90
CA PHE A 587 10.16 -7.89 0.93
C PHE A 587 9.83 -6.49 1.45
N LEU A 588 10.34 -6.11 2.62
CA LEU A 588 10.12 -4.80 3.23
C LEU A 588 10.61 -3.64 2.34
N TYR A 589 11.71 -3.85 1.62
CA TYR A 589 12.26 -2.87 0.68
C TYR A 589 11.38 -2.70 -0.57
N PHE A 590 10.99 -3.80 -1.21
CA PHE A 590 10.21 -3.76 -2.47
C PHE A 590 8.75 -3.34 -2.25
N THR A 591 8.18 -3.65 -1.09
CA THR A 591 6.82 -3.21 -0.71
C THR A 591 6.78 -1.79 -0.14
N GLY A 592 7.95 -1.12 0.02
CA GLY A 592 8.02 0.25 0.52
C GLY A 592 7.80 0.40 2.03
N LEU A 593 7.80 -0.70 2.80
CA LEU A 593 7.56 -0.71 4.25
C LEU A 593 8.75 -0.14 5.05
N SER A 594 9.27 1.01 4.61
CA SER A 594 10.49 1.63 5.15
C SER A 594 10.41 1.95 6.65
N ARG A 595 9.23 2.25 7.18
CA ARG A 595 9.07 2.51 8.64
C ARG A 595 9.25 1.24 9.46
N LYS A 596 8.71 0.11 9.01
CA LYS A 596 8.92 -1.18 9.69
C LYS A 596 10.38 -1.60 9.61
N SER A 597 11.02 -1.37 8.48
CA SER A 597 12.48 -1.57 8.33
C SER A 597 13.27 -0.73 9.34
N ILE A 598 12.94 0.56 9.50
CA ILE A 598 13.62 1.44 10.47
C ILE A 598 13.47 0.90 11.88
N GLU A 599 12.25 0.55 12.29
CA GLU A 599 11.96 -0.03 13.62
C GLU A 599 12.87 -1.24 13.91
N LEU A 600 12.91 -2.20 12.99
CA LEU A 600 13.69 -3.44 13.17
C LEU A 600 15.21 -3.16 13.19
N TYR A 601 15.69 -2.27 12.30
CA TYR A 601 17.11 -1.95 12.26
C TYR A 601 17.57 -1.10 13.45
N GLU A 602 16.73 -0.20 13.95
CA GLU A 602 17.05 0.56 15.17
C GLU A 602 17.12 -0.35 16.40
N ILE A 603 16.23 -1.35 16.51
CA ILE A 603 16.31 -2.36 17.55
C ILE A 603 17.66 -3.10 17.47
N LEU A 604 18.06 -3.55 16.27
CA LEU A 604 19.36 -4.22 16.08
C LEU A 604 20.54 -3.32 16.47
N ILE A 605 20.58 -2.08 15.98
CA ILE A 605 21.69 -1.15 16.21
C ILE A 605 21.83 -0.79 17.69
N ASN A 606 20.71 -0.60 18.39
CA ASN A 606 20.73 -0.20 19.79
C ASN A 606 21.18 -1.33 20.73
N ASN A 607 20.89 -2.58 20.35
CA ASN A 607 21.10 -3.72 21.23
C ASN A 607 22.33 -4.58 20.85
N TRP A 608 22.90 -4.41 19.67
CA TRP A 608 24.13 -5.12 19.32
C TRP A 608 25.30 -4.69 20.23
N ILE A 609 26.07 -5.64 20.72
CA ILE A 609 27.24 -5.38 21.58
C ILE A 609 28.38 -4.74 20.78
N GLU A 610 29.30 -4.04 21.45
CA GLU A 610 30.35 -3.24 20.81
C GLU A 610 31.25 -4.06 19.88
N ASP A 611 31.56 -5.32 20.21
CA ASP A 611 32.35 -6.19 19.33
C ASP A 611 31.59 -6.53 18.03
N GLN A 612 30.29 -6.72 18.09
CA GLN A 612 29.44 -6.99 16.94
C GLN A 612 29.21 -5.73 16.08
N LYS A 613 29.26 -4.53 16.68
CA LYS A 613 29.20 -3.25 15.93
C LYS A 613 30.40 -2.98 15.03
N GLN A 614 31.42 -3.84 15.09
CA GLN A 614 32.58 -3.76 14.19
C GLN A 614 32.46 -4.73 12.99
N THR A 615 31.37 -5.50 12.89
CA THR A 615 31.22 -6.52 11.85
C THR A 615 30.76 -5.93 10.49
N ARG A 616 30.85 -6.76 9.46
CA ARG A 616 30.31 -6.44 8.13
C ARG A 616 28.79 -6.36 8.16
N GLU A 617 28.13 -7.22 8.92
CA GLU A 617 26.69 -7.31 9.08
C GLU A 617 26.12 -6.01 9.65
N PHE A 618 26.79 -5.46 10.67
CA PHE A 618 26.41 -4.14 11.21
C PHE A 618 26.50 -3.04 10.15
N GLY A 619 27.52 -3.09 9.27
CA GLY A 619 27.62 -2.17 8.13
C GLY A 619 26.44 -2.31 7.14
N ILE A 620 25.97 -3.55 6.91
CA ILE A 620 24.78 -3.80 6.08
C ILE A 620 23.54 -3.20 6.72
N VAL A 621 23.32 -3.40 8.01
CA VAL A 621 22.18 -2.82 8.75
C VAL A 621 22.19 -1.29 8.68
N LEU A 622 23.35 -0.65 8.87
CA LEU A 622 23.48 0.81 8.68
C LEU A 622 23.14 1.24 7.25
N SER A 623 23.55 0.47 6.25
CA SER A 623 23.21 0.77 4.85
C SER A 623 21.70 0.70 4.61
N LEU A 624 21.05 -0.35 5.08
CA LEU A 624 19.61 -0.57 4.93
C LEU A 624 18.79 0.47 5.71
N LEU A 625 19.22 0.82 6.92
CA LEU A 625 18.59 1.89 7.70
C LEU A 625 18.69 3.24 6.99
N GLY A 626 19.86 3.58 6.46
CA GLY A 626 20.04 4.82 5.70
C GLY A 626 19.17 4.88 4.44
N ILE A 627 19.04 3.76 3.73
CA ILE A 627 18.16 3.64 2.56
C ILE A 627 16.69 3.84 2.99
N SER A 628 16.27 3.25 4.12
CA SER A 628 14.91 3.38 4.63
C SER A 628 14.58 4.83 5.01
N TYR A 629 15.48 5.54 5.69
CA TYR A 629 15.33 6.98 5.96
C TYR A 629 15.28 7.83 4.69
N LYS A 630 16.12 7.52 3.69
CA LYS A 630 16.09 8.19 2.37
C LYS A 630 14.71 8.01 1.70
N ASN A 631 14.15 6.79 1.74
CA ASN A 631 12.85 6.50 1.13
C ASN A 631 11.70 7.27 1.77
N LEU A 632 11.80 7.59 3.08
CA LEU A 632 10.86 8.47 3.79
C LEU A 632 11.13 9.97 3.58
N GLY A 633 12.17 10.35 2.81
CA GLY A 633 12.54 11.75 2.62
C GLY A 633 13.36 12.36 3.77
N GLU A 634 13.72 11.58 4.78
CA GLU A 634 14.52 12.02 5.93
C GLU A 634 16.02 12.04 5.59
N TYR A 635 16.40 12.82 4.55
CA TYR A 635 17.72 12.80 3.95
C TYR A 635 18.85 13.13 4.94
N SER A 636 18.63 14.02 5.91
CA SER A 636 19.65 14.40 6.91
C SER A 636 20.02 13.23 7.81
N LYS A 637 19.03 12.42 8.23
CA LYS A 637 19.27 11.20 9.01
C LYS A 637 19.96 10.15 8.14
N ALA A 638 19.48 9.93 6.90
CA ALA A 638 20.09 9.02 5.95
C ALA A 638 21.58 9.32 5.74
N ILE A 639 21.94 10.59 5.52
CA ILE A 639 23.33 11.03 5.37
C ILE A 639 24.16 10.73 6.62
N THR A 640 23.61 10.97 7.80
CA THR A 640 24.29 10.68 9.07
C THR A 640 24.60 9.20 9.19
N ILE A 641 23.63 8.34 8.93
CA ILE A 641 23.78 6.87 9.00
C ILE A 641 24.77 6.37 7.93
N HIS A 642 24.68 6.87 6.68
CA HIS A 642 25.64 6.47 5.64
C HIS A 642 27.07 6.94 5.92
N LYS A 643 27.26 8.07 6.61
CA LYS A 643 28.58 8.49 7.10
C LYS A 643 29.14 7.55 8.18
N GLN A 644 28.27 7.04 9.07
CA GLN A 644 28.65 6.00 10.04
C GLN A 644 29.04 4.70 9.31
N HIS A 645 28.24 4.27 8.31
CA HIS A 645 28.59 3.12 7.45
C HIS A 645 29.93 3.30 6.75
N TYR A 646 30.20 4.49 6.20
CA TYR A 646 31.48 4.83 5.58
C TYR A 646 32.65 4.66 6.57
N ALA A 647 32.54 5.30 7.74
CA ALA A 647 33.60 5.27 8.76
C ALA A 647 33.90 3.84 9.26
N LEU A 648 32.86 3.05 9.48
CA LEU A 648 32.99 1.64 9.85
C LEU A 648 33.67 0.83 8.74
N SER A 649 33.24 0.99 7.50
CA SER A 649 33.78 0.25 6.36
C SER A 649 35.23 0.62 6.09
N GLU A 650 35.62 1.90 6.27
CA GLU A 650 36.99 2.37 6.16
C GLU A 650 37.87 1.78 7.26
N LYS A 651 37.40 1.79 8.52
CA LYS A 651 38.11 1.15 9.65
C LYS A 651 38.34 -0.33 9.40
N ASN A 652 37.35 -1.04 8.86
CA ASN A 652 37.40 -2.47 8.56
C ASN A 652 38.12 -2.80 7.23
N LYS A 653 38.68 -1.81 6.53
CA LYS A 653 39.28 -1.96 5.21
C LYS A 653 38.37 -2.67 4.21
N ASN A 654 37.06 -2.51 4.35
CA ASN A 654 36.03 -3.07 3.47
C ASN A 654 35.77 -2.12 2.29
N SER A 655 36.56 -2.24 1.23
CA SER A 655 36.40 -1.37 0.07
C SER A 655 35.01 -1.42 -0.59
N ALA A 656 34.36 -2.57 -0.60
CA ALA A 656 32.99 -2.71 -1.12
C ALA A 656 31.98 -1.93 -0.26
N GLY A 657 32.11 -2.01 1.07
CA GLY A 657 31.30 -1.23 2.00
C GLY A 657 31.53 0.28 1.86
N VAL A 658 32.78 0.69 1.69
CA VAL A 658 33.15 2.10 1.41
C VAL A 658 32.47 2.58 0.13
N ALA A 659 32.53 1.81 -0.95
CA ALA A 659 31.89 2.18 -2.22
C ALA A 659 30.36 2.28 -2.07
N SER A 660 29.73 1.32 -1.39
CA SER A 660 28.30 1.35 -1.11
C SER A 660 27.88 2.60 -0.31
N ALA A 661 28.61 2.91 0.75
CA ALA A 661 28.31 4.10 1.56
C ALA A 661 28.46 5.41 0.76
N LEU A 662 29.51 5.55 -0.04
CA LEU A 662 29.74 6.72 -0.90
C LEU A 662 28.65 6.84 -1.98
N GLY A 663 28.25 5.73 -2.61
CA GLY A 663 27.15 5.70 -3.59
C GLY A 663 25.84 6.17 -2.99
N ASN A 664 25.47 5.66 -1.80
CA ASN A 664 24.26 6.06 -1.07
C ASN A 664 24.32 7.52 -0.61
N LEU A 665 25.47 8.02 -0.16
CA LEU A 665 25.66 9.45 0.12
C LEU A 665 25.41 10.31 -1.12
N GLY A 666 25.94 9.90 -2.27
CA GLY A 666 25.68 10.58 -3.55
C GLY A 666 24.19 10.65 -3.87
N ILE A 667 23.46 9.53 -3.71
CA ILE A 667 22.00 9.48 -3.93
C ILE A 667 21.25 10.38 -2.94
N CYS A 668 21.65 10.41 -1.66
CA CYS A 668 21.01 11.28 -0.66
C CYS A 668 21.20 12.76 -0.98
N TYR A 669 22.42 13.20 -1.33
CA TYR A 669 22.69 14.58 -1.72
C TYR A 669 21.96 14.97 -3.02
N PHE A 670 21.89 14.05 -4.00
CA PHE A 670 21.06 14.25 -5.19
C PHE A 670 19.60 14.51 -4.82
N SER A 671 19.03 13.70 -3.92
CA SER A 671 17.64 13.84 -3.47
C SER A 671 17.39 15.16 -2.70
N GLN A 672 18.41 15.71 -2.05
CA GLN A 672 18.37 17.05 -1.42
C GLN A 672 18.51 18.20 -2.44
N GLY A 673 18.88 17.91 -3.70
CA GLY A 673 19.15 18.91 -4.72
C GLY A 673 20.60 19.43 -4.73
N ASP A 674 21.49 18.92 -3.87
CA ASP A 674 22.92 19.27 -3.90
C ASP A 674 23.67 18.37 -4.89
N TYR A 675 23.48 18.68 -6.18
CA TYR A 675 24.04 17.90 -7.28
C TYR A 675 25.58 17.93 -7.31
N GLN A 676 26.22 18.99 -6.81
CA GLN A 676 27.68 19.08 -6.77
C GLN A 676 28.27 18.10 -5.76
N GLN A 677 27.69 18.01 -4.55
CA GLN A 677 28.12 17.03 -3.57
C GLN A 677 27.82 15.61 -4.06
N ALA A 678 26.66 15.41 -4.71
CA ALA A 678 26.30 14.11 -5.28
C ALA A 678 27.37 13.62 -6.28
N ILE A 679 27.79 14.46 -7.24
CA ILE A 679 28.84 14.17 -8.20
C ILE A 679 30.16 13.81 -7.48
N LYS A 680 30.57 14.63 -6.50
CA LYS A 680 31.79 14.37 -5.73
C LYS A 680 31.80 13.00 -5.06
N TYR A 681 30.68 12.60 -4.41
CA TYR A 681 30.57 11.29 -3.75
C TYR A 681 30.52 10.14 -4.75
N HIS A 682 29.82 10.32 -5.88
CA HIS A 682 29.79 9.31 -6.95
C HIS A 682 31.16 9.14 -7.62
N ASP A 683 31.96 10.20 -7.83
CA ASP A 683 33.33 10.10 -8.34
C ASP A 683 34.24 9.33 -7.37
N GLN A 684 34.11 9.60 -6.06
CA GLN A 684 34.83 8.83 -5.05
C GLN A 684 34.44 7.36 -5.04
N CYS A 685 33.12 7.08 -5.16
CA CYS A 685 32.59 5.73 -5.27
C CYS A 685 33.19 4.99 -6.49
N LEU A 686 33.16 5.63 -7.66
CA LEU A 686 33.69 5.09 -8.90
C LEU A 686 35.17 4.76 -8.81
N ALA A 687 35.98 5.62 -8.15
CA ALA A 687 37.38 5.39 -7.93
C ALA A 687 37.67 4.13 -7.09
N ILE A 688 36.84 3.84 -6.09
CA ILE A 688 36.95 2.62 -5.28
C ILE A 688 36.50 1.39 -6.08
N GLN A 689 35.33 1.48 -6.74
CA GLN A 689 34.77 0.39 -7.56
C GLN A 689 35.73 -0.03 -8.66
N SER A 690 36.42 0.92 -9.29
CA SER A 690 37.46 0.65 -10.31
C SER A 690 38.63 -0.15 -9.73
N LYS A 691 39.08 0.18 -8.50
CA LYS A 691 40.18 -0.53 -7.82
C LYS A 691 39.83 -1.98 -7.48
N ILE A 692 38.56 -2.24 -7.14
CA ILE A 692 38.08 -3.57 -6.77
C ILE A 692 37.46 -4.32 -7.95
N SER A 693 37.48 -3.76 -9.16
CA SER A 693 36.89 -4.32 -10.39
C SER A 693 35.40 -4.64 -10.28
N ASP A 694 34.65 -3.82 -9.53
CA ASP A 694 33.21 -3.94 -9.40
C ASP A 694 32.48 -3.30 -10.61
N TYR A 695 32.46 -4.03 -11.71
CA TYR A 695 31.84 -3.54 -12.95
C TYR A 695 30.32 -3.24 -12.81
N ARG A 696 29.59 -4.03 -12.00
CA ARG A 696 28.16 -3.78 -11.78
C ARG A 696 27.93 -2.48 -11.00
N GLY A 697 28.70 -2.26 -9.94
CA GLY A 697 28.68 -1.00 -9.19
C GLY A 697 29.08 0.20 -10.06
N MET A 698 30.14 0.05 -10.88
CA MET A 698 30.57 1.10 -11.81
C MET A 698 29.46 1.48 -12.79
N ALA A 699 28.75 0.52 -13.38
CA ALA A 699 27.64 0.79 -14.28
C ALA A 699 26.56 1.65 -13.60
N GLY A 700 26.12 1.27 -12.39
CA GLY A 700 25.16 2.05 -11.62
C GLY A 700 25.65 3.45 -11.26
N THR A 701 26.93 3.57 -10.88
CA THR A 701 27.54 4.86 -10.52
C THR A 701 27.66 5.80 -11.73
N PHE A 702 28.02 5.30 -12.92
CA PHE A 702 27.98 6.09 -14.16
C PHE A 702 26.55 6.50 -14.51
N GLY A 703 25.56 5.63 -14.28
CA GLY A 703 24.15 5.99 -14.41
C GLY A 703 23.76 7.19 -13.53
N ASN A 704 24.13 7.14 -12.25
CA ASN A 704 23.85 8.21 -11.28
C ASN A 704 24.59 9.51 -11.63
N LEU A 705 25.86 9.44 -12.02
CA LEU A 705 26.62 10.59 -12.51
C LEU A 705 25.94 11.22 -13.72
N GLY A 706 25.52 10.44 -14.70
CA GLY A 706 24.77 10.92 -15.86
C GLY A 706 23.50 11.67 -15.46
N ILE A 707 22.73 11.15 -14.52
CA ILE A 707 21.54 11.81 -13.98
C ILE A 707 21.90 13.13 -13.27
N CYS A 708 22.98 13.15 -12.46
CA CYS A 708 23.46 14.37 -11.80
C CYS A 708 23.87 15.45 -12.82
N TYR A 709 24.65 15.08 -13.84
CA TYR A 709 25.07 16.01 -14.90
C TYR A 709 23.91 16.54 -15.72
N ARG A 710 22.93 15.68 -16.02
CA ARG A 710 21.68 16.08 -16.67
C ARG A 710 20.91 17.13 -15.84
N SER A 711 20.85 16.93 -14.51
CA SER A 711 20.12 17.82 -13.59
C SER A 711 20.74 19.22 -13.48
N ILE A 712 22.04 19.35 -13.72
CA ILE A 712 22.75 20.64 -13.78
C ILE A 712 22.91 21.19 -15.21
N GLY A 713 22.22 20.59 -16.20
CA GLY A 713 22.22 21.05 -17.60
C GLY A 713 23.47 20.68 -18.42
N LYS A 714 24.42 19.93 -17.86
CA LYS A 714 25.62 19.46 -18.57
C LYS A 714 25.32 18.20 -19.38
N LEU A 715 24.55 18.37 -20.47
CA LEU A 715 23.98 17.26 -21.24
C LEU A 715 25.01 16.40 -21.97
N ASN A 716 26.15 16.98 -22.42
CA ASN A 716 27.18 16.21 -23.08
C ASN A 716 27.91 15.27 -22.08
N GLU A 717 28.25 15.77 -20.89
CA GLU A 717 28.83 14.97 -19.81
C GLU A 717 27.86 13.90 -19.33
N ALA A 718 26.54 14.21 -19.31
CA ALA A 718 25.49 13.23 -18.99
C ALA A 718 25.48 12.08 -20.01
N ILE A 719 25.47 12.41 -21.31
CA ILE A 719 25.49 11.42 -22.39
C ILE A 719 26.76 10.55 -22.32
N ASP A 720 27.93 11.12 -22.05
CA ASP A 720 29.17 10.35 -21.95
C ASP A 720 29.14 9.38 -20.78
N ASN A 721 28.60 9.78 -19.62
CA ASN A 721 28.43 8.88 -18.48
C ASN A 721 27.42 7.77 -18.77
N HIS A 722 26.28 8.09 -19.41
CA HIS A 722 25.32 7.06 -19.78
C HIS A 722 25.84 6.10 -20.87
N LYS A 723 26.70 6.55 -21.79
CA LYS A 723 27.40 5.66 -22.72
C LYS A 723 28.32 4.69 -22.00
N ARG A 724 29.10 5.17 -21.02
CA ARG A 724 29.95 4.29 -20.19
C ARG A 724 29.11 3.31 -19.40
N HIS A 725 27.93 3.75 -18.86
CA HIS A 725 26.97 2.85 -18.25
C HIS A 725 26.55 1.74 -19.23
N PHE A 726 26.17 2.11 -20.46
CA PHE A 726 25.80 1.15 -21.50
C PHE A 726 26.91 0.16 -21.83
N GLU A 727 28.14 0.65 -22.07
CA GLU A 727 29.32 -0.18 -22.42
C GLU A 727 29.66 -1.19 -21.32
N ILE A 728 29.60 -0.77 -20.04
CA ILE A 728 29.88 -1.66 -18.93
C ILE A 728 28.74 -2.69 -18.77
N SER A 729 27.49 -2.26 -18.87
CA SER A 729 26.34 -3.15 -18.81
C SER A 729 26.39 -4.20 -19.92
N GLN A 730 26.80 -3.81 -21.12
CA GLN A 730 27.03 -4.74 -22.23
C GLN A 730 28.15 -5.74 -21.91
N LYS A 731 29.25 -5.29 -21.30
CA LYS A 731 30.41 -6.14 -20.92
C LYS A 731 30.03 -7.21 -19.89
N ILE A 732 29.01 -6.93 -19.02
CA ILE A 732 28.56 -7.85 -17.97
C ILE A 732 27.24 -8.53 -18.30
N ASP A 733 26.77 -8.43 -19.55
CA ASP A 733 25.48 -8.97 -20.04
C ASP A 733 24.25 -8.50 -19.23
N ASP A 734 24.32 -7.27 -18.68
CA ASP A 734 23.20 -6.63 -17.95
C ASP A 734 22.23 -5.94 -18.93
N LEU A 735 21.26 -6.68 -19.44
CA LEU A 735 20.24 -6.15 -20.35
C LEU A 735 19.43 -5.00 -19.71
N GLY A 736 19.13 -5.11 -18.40
CA GLY A 736 18.39 -4.07 -17.66
C GLY A 736 19.14 -2.74 -17.60
N GLY A 737 20.46 -2.82 -17.32
CA GLY A 737 21.37 -1.68 -17.34
C GLY A 737 21.50 -1.06 -18.73
N MET A 738 21.64 -1.87 -19.79
CA MET A 738 21.68 -1.40 -21.18
C MET A 738 20.41 -0.63 -21.57
N ALA A 739 19.21 -1.17 -21.21
CA ALA A 739 17.95 -0.49 -21.46
C ALA A 739 17.85 0.86 -20.74
N SER A 740 18.21 0.88 -19.45
CA SER A 740 18.18 2.08 -18.62
C SER A 740 19.15 3.16 -19.14
N ALA A 741 20.36 2.77 -19.53
CA ALA A 741 21.34 3.67 -20.13
C ALA A 741 20.82 4.24 -21.46
N SER A 742 20.23 3.41 -22.34
CA SER A 742 19.64 3.86 -23.61
C SER A 742 18.53 4.88 -23.39
N LEU A 743 17.57 4.59 -22.49
CA LEU A 743 16.50 5.53 -22.18
C LEU A 743 17.03 6.86 -21.65
N ASN A 744 18.06 6.85 -20.81
CA ASN A 744 18.68 8.05 -20.25
C ASN A 744 19.46 8.87 -21.31
N ILE A 745 20.15 8.20 -22.24
CA ILE A 745 20.75 8.88 -23.41
C ILE A 745 19.67 9.56 -24.24
N GLY A 746 18.56 8.86 -24.51
CA GLY A 746 17.40 9.42 -25.20
C GLY A 746 16.84 10.64 -24.48
N ASN A 747 16.71 10.58 -23.14
CA ASN A 747 16.27 11.72 -22.34
C ASN A 747 17.20 12.93 -22.48
N CYS A 748 18.54 12.73 -22.45
CA CYS A 748 19.51 13.81 -22.64
C CYS A 748 19.41 14.43 -24.03
N TYR A 749 19.18 13.64 -25.09
CA TYR A 749 18.93 14.17 -26.44
C TYR A 749 17.60 14.93 -26.50
N SER A 750 16.56 14.44 -25.82
CA SER A 750 15.26 15.13 -25.75
C SER A 750 15.40 16.49 -25.05
N ASP A 751 16.12 16.54 -23.92
CA ASP A 751 16.37 17.78 -23.18
C ASP A 751 17.20 18.80 -23.98
N SER A 752 18.04 18.33 -24.94
CA SER A 752 18.78 19.19 -25.87
C SER A 752 18.00 19.56 -27.13
N GLY A 753 16.69 19.23 -27.20
CA GLY A 753 15.84 19.49 -28.38
C GLY A 753 16.10 18.56 -29.58
N ARG A 754 17.01 17.60 -29.46
CA ARG A 754 17.40 16.67 -30.55
C ARG A 754 16.49 15.44 -30.59
N TYR A 755 15.20 15.65 -30.77
CA TYR A 755 14.17 14.60 -30.66
C TYR A 755 14.37 13.45 -31.66
N LEU A 756 14.78 13.76 -32.92
CA LEU A 756 15.07 12.73 -33.93
C LEU A 756 16.23 11.81 -33.52
N GLN A 757 17.18 12.31 -32.72
CA GLN A 757 18.28 11.50 -32.18
C GLN A 757 17.84 10.73 -30.91
N ALA A 758 16.87 11.24 -30.16
CA ALA A 758 16.35 10.60 -28.95
C ALA A 758 15.53 9.33 -29.25
N ILE A 759 14.71 9.37 -30.31
CA ILE A 759 13.77 8.29 -30.68
C ILE A 759 14.46 6.92 -30.80
N PRO A 760 15.57 6.73 -31.56
CA PRO A 760 16.24 5.43 -31.65
C PRO A 760 16.69 4.86 -30.29
N TYR A 761 17.14 5.71 -29.37
CA TYR A 761 17.56 5.28 -28.05
C TYR A 761 16.37 4.84 -27.18
N HIS A 762 15.26 5.57 -27.26
CA HIS A 762 14.04 5.17 -26.56
C HIS A 762 13.46 3.88 -27.15
N GLN A 763 13.50 3.68 -28.45
CA GLN A 763 13.08 2.43 -29.11
C GLN A 763 13.99 1.25 -28.73
N ALA A 764 15.31 1.47 -28.65
CA ALA A 764 16.23 0.42 -28.19
C ALA A 764 15.94 0.00 -26.74
N GLY A 765 15.74 0.99 -25.86
CA GLY A 765 15.32 0.72 -24.46
C GLY A 765 13.98 -0.01 -24.39
N LEU A 766 12.99 0.40 -25.20
CA LEU A 766 11.69 -0.23 -25.27
C LEU A 766 11.78 -1.73 -25.62
N ILE A 767 12.51 -2.08 -26.67
CA ILE A 767 12.69 -3.47 -27.12
C ILE A 767 13.27 -4.33 -25.99
N VAL A 768 14.30 -3.85 -25.31
CA VAL A 768 14.94 -4.61 -24.22
C VAL A 768 13.98 -4.76 -23.02
N LYS A 769 13.23 -3.71 -22.66
CA LYS A 769 12.20 -3.78 -21.59
C LYS A 769 11.08 -4.76 -21.94
N GLU A 770 10.71 -4.87 -23.21
CA GLU A 770 9.75 -5.87 -23.71
C GLU A 770 10.28 -7.30 -23.55
N ILE A 771 11.55 -7.54 -23.89
CA ILE A 771 12.22 -8.85 -23.72
C ILE A 771 12.28 -9.25 -22.24
N LEU A 772 12.51 -8.29 -21.36
CA LEU A 772 12.59 -8.51 -19.89
C LEU A 772 11.21 -8.63 -19.21
N GLY A 773 10.12 -8.34 -19.91
CA GLY A 773 8.78 -8.28 -19.31
C GLY A 773 8.60 -7.13 -18.31
N ASP A 774 9.47 -6.13 -18.32
CA ASP A 774 9.44 -4.99 -17.40
C ASP A 774 8.33 -3.99 -17.78
N GLN A 775 7.13 -4.22 -17.26
CA GLN A 775 5.95 -3.41 -17.55
C GLN A 775 6.13 -1.94 -17.15
N GLN A 776 6.75 -1.65 -16.01
CA GLN A 776 7.02 -0.28 -15.59
C GLN A 776 8.00 0.43 -16.53
N GLY A 777 9.06 -0.26 -16.92
CA GLY A 777 10.03 0.24 -17.91
C GLY A 777 9.41 0.46 -19.29
N LEU A 778 8.51 -0.42 -19.72
CA LEU A 778 7.75 -0.27 -20.98
C LEU A 778 6.88 0.98 -20.97
N ALA A 779 6.10 1.20 -19.92
CA ALA A 779 5.26 2.39 -19.80
C ALA A 779 6.10 3.68 -19.84
N LEU A 780 7.26 3.69 -19.16
CA LEU A 780 8.18 4.83 -19.20
C LEU A 780 8.73 5.08 -20.62
N ALA A 781 9.16 4.01 -21.31
CA ALA A 781 9.70 4.13 -22.66
C ALA A 781 8.65 4.65 -23.65
N TYR A 782 7.40 4.18 -23.56
CA TYR A 782 6.30 4.71 -24.37
C TYR A 782 6.03 6.19 -24.09
N ASN A 783 6.02 6.59 -22.82
CA ASN A 783 5.84 8.00 -22.44
C ASN A 783 6.94 8.89 -23.02
N ASN A 784 8.22 8.45 -22.94
CA ASN A 784 9.35 9.19 -23.50
C ASN A 784 9.24 9.34 -25.03
N LEU A 785 8.86 8.27 -25.74
CA LEU A 785 8.58 8.34 -27.19
C LEU A 785 7.46 9.32 -27.50
N ALA A 786 6.36 9.28 -26.73
CA ALA A 786 5.25 10.18 -26.88
C ALA A 786 5.66 11.66 -26.74
N CYS A 787 6.50 11.97 -25.75
CA CYS A 787 7.05 13.32 -25.57
C CYS A 787 7.88 13.77 -26.78
N CYS A 788 8.73 12.88 -27.33
CA CYS A 788 9.50 13.18 -28.53
C CYS A 788 8.57 13.47 -29.73
N PHE A 789 7.57 12.63 -29.98
CA PHE A 789 6.64 12.81 -31.10
C PHE A 789 5.79 14.07 -30.94
N ARG A 790 5.35 14.39 -29.71
CA ARG A 790 4.64 15.65 -29.41
C ARG A 790 5.51 16.86 -29.78
N SER A 791 6.79 16.85 -29.38
CA SER A 791 7.74 17.94 -29.67
C SER A 791 8.02 18.09 -31.17
N LEU A 792 7.92 16.99 -31.93
CA LEU A 792 8.00 17.00 -33.40
C LEU A 792 6.66 17.35 -34.05
N ARG A 793 5.64 17.75 -33.28
CA ARG A 793 4.26 18.06 -33.77
C ARG A 793 3.55 16.86 -34.40
N GLN A 794 4.01 15.64 -34.14
CA GLN A 794 3.37 14.39 -34.56
C GLN A 794 2.40 13.92 -33.46
N TYR A 795 1.31 14.65 -33.29
CA TYR A 795 0.40 14.49 -32.15
C TYR A 795 -0.36 13.16 -32.14
N LYS A 796 -0.65 12.58 -33.34
CA LYS A 796 -1.34 11.28 -33.40
C LYS A 796 -0.47 10.15 -32.88
N GLU A 797 0.79 10.16 -33.25
CA GLU A 797 1.81 9.22 -32.78
C GLU A 797 2.04 9.39 -31.24
N ALA A 798 2.09 10.64 -30.80
CA ALA A 798 2.23 10.96 -29.38
C ALA A 798 1.05 10.42 -28.56
N ILE A 799 -0.19 10.61 -29.02
CA ILE A 799 -1.39 10.06 -28.37
C ILE A 799 -1.34 8.53 -28.36
N PHE A 800 -0.99 7.89 -29.47
CA PHE A 800 -0.88 6.43 -29.56
C PHE A 800 0.09 5.84 -28.53
N TYR A 801 1.29 6.42 -28.38
CA TYR A 801 2.26 5.94 -27.40
C TYR A 801 1.83 6.23 -25.95
N ASN A 802 1.20 7.38 -25.68
CA ASN A 802 0.64 7.66 -24.36
C ASN A 802 -0.51 6.72 -24.01
N GLN A 803 -1.37 6.33 -24.97
CA GLN A 803 -2.42 5.32 -24.75
C GLN A 803 -1.84 3.95 -24.40
N LYS A 804 -0.71 3.56 -25.02
CA LYS A 804 0.00 2.33 -24.63
C LYS A 804 0.55 2.41 -23.20
N SER A 805 1.16 3.55 -22.83
CA SER A 805 1.64 3.79 -21.48
C SER A 805 0.49 3.78 -20.46
N LEU A 806 -0.64 4.42 -20.80
CA LEU A 806 -1.85 4.45 -19.99
C LEU A 806 -2.37 3.04 -19.72
N LYS A 807 -2.55 2.24 -20.76
CA LYS A 807 -3.04 0.87 -20.64
C LYS A 807 -2.18 0.02 -19.70
N ILE A 808 -0.86 0.09 -19.86
CA ILE A 808 0.06 -0.63 -18.95
C ILE A 808 -0.07 -0.08 -17.52
N GLY A 809 -0.17 1.25 -17.36
CA GLY A 809 -0.38 1.87 -16.05
C GLY A 809 -1.63 1.35 -15.35
N GLU A 810 -2.73 1.18 -16.10
CA GLU A 810 -4.00 0.60 -15.62
C GLU A 810 -3.84 -0.89 -15.25
N GLU A 811 -3.17 -1.68 -16.11
CA GLU A 811 -2.92 -3.11 -15.87
C GLU A 811 -2.09 -3.37 -14.59
N ILE A 812 -1.11 -2.52 -14.30
CA ILE A 812 -0.26 -2.64 -13.09
C ILE A 812 -0.76 -1.80 -11.91
N GLY A 813 -1.90 -1.10 -12.04
CA GLY A 813 -2.46 -0.25 -10.99
C GLY A 813 -1.60 0.97 -10.63
N ASN A 814 -0.70 1.42 -11.52
CA ASN A 814 0.22 2.53 -11.24
C ASN A 814 -0.40 3.90 -11.53
N LYS A 815 -1.05 4.49 -10.51
CA LYS A 815 -1.73 5.79 -10.60
C LYS A 815 -0.85 6.92 -11.13
N GLN A 816 0.45 6.92 -10.80
CA GLN A 816 1.38 7.92 -11.28
C GLN A 816 1.52 7.84 -12.82
N ARG A 817 1.69 6.62 -13.37
CA ARG A 817 1.78 6.43 -14.83
C ARG A 817 0.48 6.77 -15.54
N ILE A 818 -0.65 6.38 -14.94
CA ILE A 818 -1.98 6.72 -15.46
C ILE A 818 -2.13 8.24 -15.57
N SER A 819 -1.88 8.98 -14.48
CA SER A 819 -2.03 10.42 -14.45
C SER A 819 -1.07 11.15 -15.40
N GLU A 820 0.21 10.72 -15.48
CA GLU A 820 1.18 11.29 -16.42
C GLU A 820 0.75 11.07 -17.87
N SER A 821 0.28 9.86 -18.21
CA SER A 821 -0.18 9.56 -19.57
C SER A 821 -1.44 10.35 -19.95
N LEU A 822 -2.41 10.48 -19.03
CA LEU A 822 -3.61 11.29 -19.22
C LEU A 822 -3.26 12.77 -19.42
N GLY A 823 -2.40 13.35 -18.58
CA GLY A 823 -1.93 14.73 -18.72
C GLY A 823 -1.22 14.97 -20.07
N ASN A 824 -0.38 14.02 -20.50
CA ASN A 824 0.28 14.11 -21.81
C ASN A 824 -0.68 13.98 -22.99
N ILE A 825 -1.71 13.15 -22.91
CA ILE A 825 -2.79 13.06 -23.89
C ILE A 825 -3.55 14.40 -23.94
N GLY A 826 -3.89 14.96 -22.77
CA GLY A 826 -4.51 16.28 -22.64
C GLY A 826 -3.69 17.37 -23.33
N ASN A 827 -2.38 17.42 -23.08
CA ASN A 827 -1.48 18.32 -23.76
C ASN A 827 -1.48 18.15 -25.28
N CYS A 828 -1.52 16.90 -25.79
CA CYS A 828 -1.59 16.64 -27.23
C CYS A 828 -2.92 17.15 -27.85
N TYR A 829 -4.04 16.98 -27.12
CA TYR A 829 -5.33 17.52 -27.56
C TYR A 829 -5.33 19.05 -27.55
N ALA A 830 -4.75 19.69 -26.54
CA ALA A 830 -4.60 21.14 -26.51
C ALA A 830 -3.77 21.66 -27.69
N ASP A 831 -2.64 20.99 -27.97
CA ASP A 831 -1.79 21.33 -29.15
C ASP A 831 -2.51 21.13 -30.50
N LEU A 832 -3.52 20.26 -30.57
CA LEU A 832 -4.40 20.06 -31.72
C LEU A 832 -5.57 21.06 -31.76
N GLY A 833 -5.70 21.97 -30.81
CA GLY A 833 -6.84 22.91 -30.71
C GLY A 833 -8.13 22.29 -30.17
N LYS A 834 -8.08 21.04 -29.69
CA LYS A 834 -9.20 20.30 -29.12
C LYS A 834 -9.28 20.52 -27.60
N TYR A 835 -9.57 21.77 -27.22
CA TYR A 835 -9.49 22.20 -25.82
C TYR A 835 -10.49 21.52 -24.89
N GLN A 836 -11.68 21.15 -25.38
CA GLN A 836 -12.67 20.45 -24.53
C GLN A 836 -12.20 19.04 -24.18
N GLU A 837 -11.69 18.29 -25.17
CA GLU A 837 -11.12 16.95 -24.93
C GLU A 837 -9.87 17.04 -24.03
N ALA A 838 -9.07 18.09 -24.19
CA ALA A 838 -7.91 18.34 -23.31
C ALA A 838 -8.33 18.56 -21.86
N ILE A 839 -9.39 19.36 -21.61
CA ILE A 839 -9.93 19.63 -20.27
C ILE A 839 -10.34 18.33 -19.60
N VAL A 840 -11.06 17.44 -20.30
CA VAL A 840 -11.48 16.15 -19.73
C VAL A 840 -10.25 15.34 -19.27
N LYS A 841 -9.21 15.23 -20.12
CA LYS A 841 -8.02 14.44 -19.78
C LYS A 841 -7.18 15.07 -18.65
N HIS A 842 -7.09 16.38 -18.61
CA HIS A 842 -6.43 17.09 -17.50
C HIS A 842 -7.21 16.96 -16.19
N GLN A 843 -8.55 16.92 -16.23
CA GLN A 843 -9.39 16.69 -15.05
C GLN A 843 -9.21 15.24 -14.52
N GLU A 844 -9.23 14.24 -15.41
CA GLU A 844 -8.94 12.86 -15.04
C GLU A 844 -7.54 12.71 -14.39
N SER A 845 -6.52 13.36 -14.96
CA SER A 845 -5.18 13.40 -14.38
C SER A 845 -5.13 14.11 -13.05
N LEU A 846 -5.84 15.25 -12.91
CA LEU A 846 -5.91 16.05 -11.69
C LEU A 846 -6.46 15.24 -10.52
N VAL A 847 -7.57 14.52 -10.72
CA VAL A 847 -8.18 13.66 -9.69
C VAL A 847 -7.16 12.66 -9.17
N LEU A 848 -6.45 11.95 -10.05
CA LEU A 848 -5.43 10.97 -9.64
C LEU A 848 -4.27 11.62 -8.90
N LYS A 849 -3.84 12.82 -9.29
CA LYS A 849 -2.76 13.56 -8.60
C LYS A 849 -3.22 14.10 -7.25
N GLU A 850 -4.49 14.48 -7.12
CA GLU A 850 -5.09 14.82 -5.82
C GLU A 850 -5.16 13.61 -4.89
N GLU A 851 -5.57 12.44 -5.41
CA GLU A 851 -5.55 11.19 -4.65
C GLU A 851 -4.16 10.79 -4.17
N MET A 852 -3.12 11.02 -4.98
CA MET A 852 -1.73 10.73 -4.62
C MET A 852 -1.09 11.84 -3.76
N GLY A 853 -1.73 12.98 -3.57
CA GLY A 853 -1.15 14.12 -2.88
C GLY A 853 0.01 14.80 -3.62
N ASP A 854 0.14 14.61 -4.95
CA ASP A 854 1.19 15.22 -5.77
C ASP A 854 0.94 16.71 -5.98
N GLN A 855 1.33 17.51 -4.99
CA GLN A 855 1.11 18.96 -5.00
C GLN A 855 1.74 19.67 -6.20
N ARG A 856 2.89 19.18 -6.69
CA ARG A 856 3.56 19.75 -7.88
C ARG A 856 2.81 19.38 -9.15
N GLY A 857 2.40 18.12 -9.27
CA GLY A 857 1.59 17.66 -10.38
C GLY A 857 0.22 18.34 -10.43
N ILE A 858 -0.45 18.53 -9.29
CA ILE A 858 -1.71 19.31 -9.18
C ILE A 858 -1.52 20.73 -9.72
N ALA A 859 -0.46 21.42 -9.29
CA ALA A 859 -0.19 22.79 -9.76
C ALA A 859 -0.01 22.84 -11.29
N LEU A 860 0.68 21.86 -11.87
CA LEU A 860 0.87 21.79 -13.34
C LEU A 860 -0.43 21.50 -14.10
N GLU A 861 -1.29 20.58 -13.58
CA GLU A 861 -2.60 20.33 -14.22
C GLU A 861 -3.51 21.55 -14.14
N LEU A 862 -3.51 22.27 -13.02
CA LEU A 862 -4.25 23.54 -12.91
C LEU A 862 -3.77 24.58 -13.94
N ILE A 863 -2.45 24.66 -14.20
CA ILE A 863 -1.90 25.51 -15.28
C ILE A 863 -2.41 25.06 -16.65
N SER A 864 -2.41 23.75 -16.92
CA SER A 864 -2.87 23.22 -18.21
C SER A 864 -4.37 23.45 -18.42
N LEU A 865 -5.19 23.25 -17.38
CA LEU A 865 -6.62 23.58 -17.40
C LEU A 865 -6.85 25.07 -17.63
N GLY A 866 -6.16 25.94 -16.89
CA GLY A 866 -6.24 27.39 -17.07
C GLY A 866 -5.87 27.81 -18.50
N ALA A 867 -4.83 27.21 -19.10
CA ALA A 867 -4.44 27.48 -20.49
C ALA A 867 -5.54 27.04 -21.46
N CYS A 868 -6.16 25.88 -21.29
CA CYS A 868 -7.27 25.43 -22.13
C CYS A 868 -8.48 26.38 -22.04
N TYR A 869 -8.85 26.82 -20.83
CA TYR A 869 -9.94 27.79 -20.65
C TYR A 869 -9.61 29.17 -21.23
N SER A 870 -8.34 29.60 -21.13
CA SER A 870 -7.90 30.85 -21.78
C SER A 870 -8.08 30.81 -23.33
N HIS A 871 -7.70 29.68 -23.95
CA HIS A 871 -7.91 29.48 -25.37
C HIS A 871 -9.39 29.37 -25.82
N LEU A 872 -10.28 29.02 -24.90
CA LEU A 872 -11.73 29.02 -25.08
C LEU A 872 -12.35 30.40 -24.79
N GLU A 873 -11.53 31.44 -24.62
CA GLU A 873 -11.91 32.81 -24.26
C GLU A 873 -12.63 32.95 -22.92
N GLN A 874 -12.54 31.90 -22.07
CA GLN A 874 -13.09 31.89 -20.71
C GLN A 874 -12.05 32.43 -19.72
N HIS A 875 -11.66 33.69 -19.88
CA HIS A 875 -10.51 34.29 -19.18
C HIS A 875 -10.67 34.38 -17.66
N GLU A 876 -11.88 34.60 -17.15
CA GLU A 876 -12.14 34.64 -15.70
C GLU A 876 -11.91 33.27 -15.06
N THR A 877 -12.39 32.20 -15.71
CA THR A 877 -12.16 30.82 -15.27
C THR A 877 -10.66 30.46 -15.32
N ALA A 878 -9.96 30.87 -16.38
CA ALA A 878 -8.52 30.67 -16.51
C ALA A 878 -7.73 31.35 -15.39
N VAL A 879 -8.07 32.60 -15.03
CA VAL A 879 -7.47 33.34 -13.91
C VAL A 879 -7.63 32.56 -12.62
N ALA A 880 -8.84 32.06 -12.32
CA ALA A 880 -9.09 31.29 -11.09
C ALA A 880 -8.21 30.02 -11.00
N PHE A 881 -8.02 29.29 -12.10
CA PHE A 881 -7.14 28.13 -12.14
C PHE A 881 -5.66 28.51 -11.92
N PHE A 882 -5.19 29.60 -12.55
CA PHE A 882 -3.81 30.06 -12.39
C PHE A 882 -3.54 30.60 -10.99
N GLU A 883 -4.49 31.31 -10.36
CA GLU A 883 -4.37 31.76 -8.97
C GLU A 883 -4.31 30.58 -8.01
N LYS A 884 -5.17 29.58 -8.17
CA LYS A 884 -5.12 28.35 -7.36
C LYS A 884 -3.78 27.62 -7.51
N SER A 885 -3.24 27.54 -8.75
CA SER A 885 -1.92 26.96 -8.99
C SER A 885 -0.81 27.79 -8.35
N LEU A 886 -0.89 29.13 -8.40
CA LEU A 886 0.07 30.05 -7.80
C LEU A 886 0.11 29.87 -6.28
N GLU A 887 -1.05 29.88 -5.61
CA GLU A 887 -1.17 29.66 -4.18
C GLU A 887 -0.53 28.33 -3.76
N LEU A 888 -0.90 27.26 -4.46
CA LEU A 888 -0.36 25.91 -4.20
C LEU A 888 1.15 25.85 -4.39
N SER A 889 1.66 26.45 -5.46
CA SER A 889 3.09 26.51 -5.77
C SER A 889 3.88 27.34 -4.75
N GLN A 890 3.32 28.43 -4.24
CA GLN A 890 3.92 29.25 -3.18
C GLN A 890 3.98 28.47 -1.86
N LYS A 891 2.88 27.80 -1.47
CA LYS A 891 2.82 26.98 -0.26
C LYS A 891 3.89 25.88 -0.27
N ASN A 892 4.18 25.30 -1.45
CA ASN A 892 5.14 24.21 -1.61
C ASN A 892 6.54 24.67 -2.07
N ASN A 893 6.80 25.97 -2.10
CA ASN A 893 8.06 26.57 -2.57
C ASN A 893 8.47 26.06 -3.98
N TYR A 894 7.50 25.81 -4.86
CA TYR A 894 7.72 25.29 -6.22
C TYR A 894 7.96 26.43 -7.22
N GLN A 895 9.22 26.89 -7.32
CA GLN A 895 9.61 28.10 -8.08
C GLN A 895 9.16 28.07 -9.55
N ARG A 896 9.28 26.91 -10.23
CA ARG A 896 8.83 26.77 -11.63
C ARG A 896 7.32 26.95 -11.76
N GLY A 897 6.54 26.36 -10.82
CA GLY A 897 5.09 26.53 -10.81
C GLY A 897 4.66 27.98 -10.57
N ILE A 898 5.35 28.67 -9.63
CA ILE A 898 5.12 30.10 -9.36
C ILE A 898 5.38 30.93 -10.63
N ALA A 899 6.53 30.74 -11.29
CA ALA A 899 6.90 31.48 -12.49
C ALA A 899 5.90 31.22 -13.64
N LEU A 900 5.51 29.97 -13.89
CA LEU A 900 4.55 29.61 -14.95
C LEU A 900 3.15 30.19 -14.67
N SER A 901 2.65 30.10 -13.43
CA SER A 901 1.34 30.64 -13.06
C SER A 901 1.30 32.17 -13.23
N LEU A 902 2.34 32.89 -12.78
CA LEU A 902 2.47 34.32 -12.95
C LEU A 902 2.56 34.72 -14.44
N HIS A 903 3.34 33.99 -15.23
CA HIS A 903 3.43 34.22 -16.67
C HIS A 903 2.06 34.07 -17.37
N ASN A 904 1.33 32.99 -17.08
CA ASN A 904 0.03 32.73 -17.67
C ASN A 904 -1.05 33.72 -17.21
N LEU A 905 -1.02 34.12 -15.92
CA LEU A 905 -1.84 35.26 -15.43
C LEU A 905 -1.54 36.53 -16.23
N GLY A 906 -0.26 36.87 -16.44
CA GLY A 906 0.14 38.02 -17.23
C GLY A 906 -0.39 37.96 -18.66
N ASN A 907 -0.29 36.81 -19.32
CA ASN A 907 -0.85 36.63 -20.67
C ASN A 907 -2.38 36.75 -20.69
N THR A 908 -3.07 36.18 -19.73
CA THR A 908 -4.54 36.26 -19.63
C THR A 908 -5.00 37.70 -19.37
N TYR A 909 -4.29 38.45 -18.54
CA TYR A 909 -4.58 39.88 -18.33
C TYR A 909 -4.23 40.72 -19.56
N PHE A 910 -3.26 40.31 -20.41
CA PHE A 910 -2.98 40.93 -21.70
C PHE A 910 -4.17 40.75 -22.67
N GLU A 911 -4.74 39.54 -22.76
CA GLU A 911 -5.93 39.29 -23.58
C GLU A 911 -7.16 40.06 -23.10
N LEU A 912 -7.25 40.31 -21.78
CA LEU A 912 -8.27 41.17 -21.18
C LEU A 912 -7.98 42.66 -21.33
N GLU A 913 -6.96 43.07 -22.12
CA GLU A 913 -6.50 44.44 -22.35
C GLU A 913 -6.06 45.20 -21.06
N LYS A 914 -5.82 44.49 -19.94
CA LYS A 914 -5.35 45.07 -18.69
C LYS A 914 -3.82 45.12 -18.66
N TYR A 915 -3.21 45.88 -19.53
CA TYR A 915 -1.77 45.89 -19.82
C TYR A 915 -0.88 46.19 -18.62
N ILE A 916 -1.31 47.05 -17.68
CA ILE A 916 -0.57 47.39 -16.46
C ILE A 916 -0.43 46.12 -15.55
N GLN A 917 -1.53 45.43 -15.32
CA GLN A 917 -1.54 44.17 -14.54
C GLN A 917 -0.75 43.08 -15.24
N ALA A 918 -0.93 42.93 -16.54
CA ALA A 918 -0.19 41.97 -17.37
C ALA A 918 1.33 42.17 -17.21
N LYS A 919 1.81 43.43 -17.33
CA LYS A 919 3.23 43.77 -17.18
C LYS A 919 3.76 43.43 -15.77
N ASP A 920 2.98 43.71 -14.71
CA ASP A 920 3.36 43.41 -13.33
C ASP A 920 3.53 41.91 -13.10
N TYR A 921 2.57 41.09 -13.55
CA TYR A 921 2.65 39.64 -13.41
C TYR A 921 3.82 39.04 -14.20
N ILE A 922 4.05 39.48 -15.44
CA ILE A 922 5.16 38.97 -16.26
C ILE A 922 6.50 39.37 -15.66
N ASN A 923 6.65 40.60 -15.13
CA ASN A 923 7.89 41.02 -14.45
C ASN A 923 8.18 40.19 -13.18
N LYS A 924 7.16 39.89 -12.38
CA LYS A 924 7.32 38.98 -11.25
C LYS A 924 7.76 37.58 -11.66
N SER A 925 7.17 37.06 -12.75
CA SER A 925 7.58 35.79 -13.34
C SER A 925 9.04 35.83 -13.82
N LEU A 926 9.44 36.90 -14.52
CA LEU A 926 10.79 37.11 -15.05
C LEU A 926 11.84 37.11 -13.92
N ALA A 927 11.57 37.85 -12.86
CA ALA A 927 12.48 37.93 -11.70
C ALA A 927 12.73 36.56 -11.07
N ILE A 928 11.68 35.75 -10.90
CA ILE A 928 11.80 34.38 -10.36
C ILE A 928 12.54 33.47 -11.35
N ALA A 929 12.18 33.52 -12.64
CA ALA A 929 12.78 32.71 -13.66
C ALA A 929 14.29 32.99 -13.84
N GLN A 930 14.70 34.28 -13.78
CA GLN A 930 16.12 34.68 -13.83
C GLN A 930 16.86 34.19 -12.58
N GLY A 931 16.29 34.37 -11.39
CA GLY A 931 16.90 33.94 -10.14
C GLY A 931 17.08 32.42 -10.01
N THR A 932 16.28 31.65 -10.75
CA THR A 932 16.28 30.19 -10.73
C THR A 932 16.85 29.55 -11.99
N GLY A 933 17.30 30.35 -12.99
CA GLY A 933 17.89 29.86 -14.24
C GLY A 933 16.91 29.21 -15.21
N LEU A 934 15.63 29.50 -15.13
CA LEU A 934 14.57 28.93 -16.00
C LEU A 934 14.50 29.66 -17.35
N GLN A 935 15.51 29.49 -18.19
CA GLN A 935 15.70 30.23 -19.45
C GLN A 935 14.49 30.19 -20.39
N GLU A 936 13.79 29.08 -20.46
CA GLU A 936 12.56 28.95 -21.24
C GLU A 936 11.47 29.95 -20.80
N ILE A 937 11.30 30.10 -19.48
CA ILE A 937 10.30 31.03 -18.94
C ILE A 937 10.80 32.47 -19.08
N VAL A 938 12.10 32.72 -18.91
CA VAL A 938 12.73 34.04 -19.16
C VAL A 938 12.42 34.50 -20.59
N MET A 939 12.65 33.64 -21.56
CA MET A 939 12.37 33.89 -22.96
C MET A 939 10.89 34.22 -23.19
N ARG A 940 9.97 33.40 -22.66
CA ARG A 940 8.51 33.65 -22.75
C ARG A 940 8.10 34.98 -22.11
N CYS A 941 8.71 35.35 -20.97
CA CYS A 941 8.45 36.62 -20.33
C CYS A 941 8.92 37.81 -21.19
N TYR A 942 10.09 37.75 -21.83
CA TYR A 942 10.53 38.81 -22.72
C TYR A 942 9.63 38.94 -23.95
N PHE A 943 9.16 37.83 -24.52
CA PHE A 943 8.20 37.86 -25.61
C PHE A 943 6.86 38.47 -25.18
N GLY A 944 6.34 38.12 -24.00
CA GLY A 944 5.13 38.72 -23.43
C GLY A 944 5.29 40.24 -23.17
N LEU A 945 6.42 40.68 -22.63
CA LEU A 945 6.72 42.09 -22.42
C LEU A 945 6.84 42.88 -23.73
N ALA A 946 7.42 42.24 -24.78
CA ALA A 946 7.50 42.83 -26.09
C ALA A 946 6.10 43.07 -26.68
N ASN A 947 5.20 42.10 -26.58
CA ASN A 947 3.82 42.23 -27.04
C ASN A 947 3.08 43.33 -26.25
N ILE A 948 3.21 43.39 -24.95
CA ILE A 948 2.59 44.46 -24.14
C ILE A 948 3.13 45.82 -24.54
N ALA A 949 4.46 45.99 -24.64
CA ALA A 949 5.09 47.23 -25.02
C ALA A 949 4.63 47.68 -26.44
N TYR A 950 4.51 46.77 -27.39
CA TYR A 950 4.01 47.03 -28.73
C TYR A 950 2.56 47.52 -28.74
N ARG A 951 1.69 46.94 -27.90
CA ARG A 951 0.27 47.35 -27.78
C ARG A 951 0.11 48.72 -27.12
N ILE A 952 0.94 49.07 -26.16
CA ILE A 952 0.92 50.41 -25.51
C ILE A 952 1.76 51.45 -26.27
N SER A 953 2.23 51.09 -27.48
CA SER A 953 3.03 51.95 -28.37
C SER A 953 4.39 52.41 -27.80
N ASP A 954 4.97 51.65 -26.88
CA ASP A 954 6.36 51.81 -26.43
C ASP A 954 7.32 51.00 -27.32
N ILE A 955 7.53 51.48 -28.55
CA ILE A 955 8.15 50.74 -29.63
C ILE A 955 9.64 50.41 -29.34
N GLN A 956 10.38 51.28 -28.64
CA GLN A 956 11.77 51.07 -28.26
C GLN A 956 11.93 49.91 -27.26
N VAL A 957 11.08 49.90 -26.25
CA VAL A 957 11.06 48.83 -25.26
C VAL A 957 10.60 47.50 -25.90
N ALA A 958 9.59 47.54 -26.81
CA ALA A 958 9.12 46.37 -27.53
C ALA A 958 10.25 45.75 -28.36
N TYR A 959 11.05 46.59 -29.06
CA TYR A 959 12.20 46.14 -29.85
C TYR A 959 13.23 45.43 -29.00
N SER A 960 13.64 46.03 -27.86
CA SER A 960 14.64 45.51 -26.98
C SER A 960 14.24 44.15 -26.40
N HIS A 961 13.00 44.03 -25.90
CA HIS A 961 12.50 42.74 -25.36
C HIS A 961 12.33 41.67 -26.40
N CYS A 962 11.89 42.05 -27.65
CA CYS A 962 11.75 41.11 -28.75
C CYS A 962 13.10 40.54 -29.19
N GLN A 963 14.16 41.37 -29.24
CA GLN A 963 15.52 40.88 -29.49
C GLN A 963 16.02 39.90 -28.44
N GLN A 964 15.85 40.22 -27.14
CA GLN A 964 16.21 39.33 -26.06
C GLN A 964 15.48 37.99 -26.14
N ALA A 965 14.19 38.02 -26.46
CA ALA A 965 13.41 36.80 -26.68
C ALA A 965 13.94 35.99 -27.88
N LEU A 966 14.26 36.64 -28.98
CA LEU A 966 14.76 35.98 -30.21
C LEU A 966 16.14 35.33 -29.97
N GLU A 967 17.07 36.01 -29.31
CA GLU A 967 18.38 35.46 -28.95
C GLU A 967 18.23 34.18 -28.10
N LEU A 968 17.43 34.21 -27.04
CA LEU A 968 17.16 33.05 -26.21
C LEU A 968 16.44 31.92 -26.98
N CYS A 969 15.51 32.26 -27.87
CA CYS A 969 14.86 31.29 -28.76
C CYS A 969 15.85 30.52 -29.64
N GLN A 970 16.83 31.26 -30.21
CA GLN A 970 17.88 30.68 -31.05
C GLN A 970 18.85 29.83 -30.26
N GLU A 971 19.27 30.27 -29.06
CA GLU A 971 20.14 29.50 -28.17
C GLU A 971 19.48 28.21 -27.69
N LEU A 972 18.19 28.26 -27.35
CA LEU A 972 17.45 27.12 -26.84
C LEU A 972 16.84 26.22 -27.90
N GLY A 973 16.89 26.61 -29.19
CA GLY A 973 16.29 25.89 -30.32
C GLY A 973 14.76 25.77 -30.25
N ILE A 974 14.09 26.76 -29.67
CA ILE A 974 12.63 26.75 -29.42
C ILE A 974 11.87 27.23 -30.69
N PRO A 975 10.74 26.59 -31.05
CA PRO A 975 9.99 26.95 -32.28
C PRO A 975 9.41 28.38 -32.34
N LEU A 976 9.46 29.15 -31.23
CA LEU A 976 8.92 30.52 -31.12
C LEU A 976 9.74 31.56 -31.92
N VAL A 977 10.83 31.13 -32.55
CA VAL A 977 11.68 32.00 -33.41
C VAL A 977 10.85 32.72 -34.50
N LYS A 978 9.89 32.03 -35.12
CA LYS A 978 9.05 32.57 -36.18
C LYS A 978 8.16 33.69 -35.66
N GLU A 979 7.50 33.49 -34.55
CA GLU A 979 6.63 34.47 -33.92
C GLU A 979 7.42 35.71 -33.44
N CYS A 980 8.64 35.51 -32.90
CA CYS A 980 9.53 36.59 -32.53
C CYS A 980 9.96 37.41 -33.77
N LEU A 981 10.30 36.77 -34.90
CA LEU A 981 10.64 37.44 -36.15
C LEU A 981 9.46 38.20 -36.75
N GLU A 982 8.27 37.64 -36.71
CA GLU A 982 7.04 38.31 -37.19
C GLU A 982 6.75 39.56 -36.34
N LEU A 983 6.84 39.48 -35.04
CA LEU A 983 6.68 40.60 -34.12
C LEU A 983 7.77 41.66 -34.33
N LEU A 984 9.04 41.24 -34.50
CA LEU A 984 10.17 42.14 -34.77
C LEU A 984 9.96 42.90 -36.06
N THR A 985 9.48 42.26 -37.12
CA THR A 985 9.16 42.90 -38.41
C THR A 985 8.06 43.94 -38.27
N GLN A 986 7.02 43.66 -37.47
CA GLN A 986 5.94 44.63 -37.19
C GLN A 986 6.45 45.84 -36.40
N ILE A 987 7.33 45.61 -35.44
CA ILE A 987 7.98 46.67 -34.64
C ILE A 987 8.87 47.54 -35.52
N GLN A 988 9.67 46.95 -36.40
CA GLN A 988 10.55 47.66 -37.31
C GLN A 988 9.76 48.55 -38.29
N ALA A 989 8.64 48.01 -38.85
CA ALA A 989 7.79 48.77 -39.72
C ALA A 989 7.16 50.02 -39.03
N LYS A 990 6.89 49.96 -37.75
CA LYS A 990 6.45 51.13 -36.98
C LYS A 990 7.58 52.10 -36.66
N LEU A 991 8.83 51.61 -36.42
CA LEU A 991 9.97 52.45 -36.22
C LEU A 991 10.44 53.20 -37.47
N GLU A 992 10.18 52.64 -38.69
CA GLU A 992 10.52 53.26 -39.97
C GLU A 992 9.40 54.19 -40.50
N GLY A 993 8.18 54.06 -39.94
CA GLY A 993 7.01 54.84 -40.32
C GLY A 993 6.72 56.08 -39.49
N ASP A 994 7.43 56.19 -38.32
CA ASP A 994 7.50 57.38 -37.50
C ASP A 994 8.78 58.22 -37.87
#